data_70d3a57f6a360a7f4864c3c29ab82f56
#
_entry.id   70d3a57f6a360a7f4864c3c29ab82f56
#
_cell.length_a   1.000
_cell.length_b   1.000
_cell.length_c   1.000
_cell.angle_alpha   90.00
_cell.angle_beta   90.00
_cell.angle_gamma   90.00
#
_symmetry.space_group_name_H-M   'P 1'
#
loop_
_entity.id
_entity.type
_entity.pdbx_description
1 polymer ?
#
loop_
_entity_poly.entity_id
_entity_poly.type
_entity_poly.pdbx_seq_one_letter_code
_entity_poly.pdbx_strand_id
1 'polypeptide(L)'
;MSVALDPHFAKNGHFYLLYVVDRHHLDHFGTAQYSAATNTYYAATIGRITRYTATAASNRSIADPASRVILLGESATTGIPIVHQSHGLGSMMFGEDGTLLVTTGDAASYNEVDVGGQVLDGYVNDALARGILRAKENVGAFRSQMIDCLNGKLLRLDPATGNGVASNPWFDASAPRSAKSRAFAVGLRNPYRATILPGSGDHDPATGSPGTIHIGDVGWSTWEEVSRLATRGANLGWPLFEGLEWHDGYFSASPLNIDAPTGLSAPNPTHHRFRDLVRQDSLDATALLALDPNAFQQSEAATASGALNSTAYSGYQGAGFRDYQVASGEWVQHTFTVPVNGQYTLWIRHANGGTANRPLRVAVDGATVISSLAFPQTGSWSEWRLVSANLTLNAGSRAIRLTSIGSSGPNIDAVALTPAGTQPTVIPAAIPTWRHLRPIIDWSHVSSLARTPGFTLNAASAITVGAMGGATGAPFTGFCAIGGPIVDRPDWPIELQGRLLFGDYVSNFIRTMMISSTGAVTSAGIFDDNVPGLTSLAINPSDGSLWATRWTNGLIRYRYAPTTGQPPIARLSTSAAYGPSPLTVTLSAAASNDPEGAALTYTWNFGDGSAPFTGPAVVSRTYSAASGVPTRFDPAVTVRDPLGNTSTTSVVVSVNNTPPVVDITSIADGQLYPLNGETVFPLVATVTDAEHGPAQRTCAWTTILHHNTHAHSEPPDAACSTSTVISPLGCGTDTYAFEIMLEVRDAAGLSAQDTVWLSPDCAGGLACAGDVNGDGVVSGEDLAALLSNWGRGGMSDFNRSGVTDGVDLATLLNAWGPCH
;
A
#
# COMPACT_ATOMS: atom_id res chain seq x y z
N MET A 1 4.46 -8.08 9.92
CA MET A 1 5.48 -9.08 10.30
C MET A 1 5.81 -9.95 9.09
N SER A 2 7.08 -10.32 8.91
CA SER A 2 7.51 -11.25 7.88
C SER A 2 8.56 -12.22 8.44
N VAL A 3 8.60 -13.43 7.88
CA VAL A 3 9.57 -14.46 8.24
C VAL A 3 10.26 -14.97 6.97
N ALA A 4 11.57 -15.21 7.06
CA ALA A 4 12.33 -15.87 6.02
C ALA A 4 13.20 -16.97 6.62
N LEU A 5 13.25 -18.11 5.94
CA LEU A 5 14.21 -19.18 6.27
C LEU A 5 15.49 -18.96 5.47
N ASP A 6 16.62 -19.22 6.11
CA ASP A 6 17.91 -19.25 5.44
C ASP A 6 17.89 -20.30 4.31
N PRO A 7 18.46 -20.05 3.11
CA PRO A 7 18.54 -21.05 2.05
C PRO A 7 19.17 -22.39 2.50
N HIS A 8 19.98 -22.34 3.55
CA HIS A 8 20.61 -23.52 4.16
C HIS A 8 19.97 -23.88 5.51
N PHE A 9 18.70 -23.53 5.74
CA PHE A 9 18.00 -23.74 7.01
C PHE A 9 18.13 -25.17 7.55
N ALA A 10 18.01 -26.18 6.70
CA ALA A 10 18.15 -27.57 7.09
C ALA A 10 19.51 -27.87 7.74
N LYS A 11 20.57 -27.14 7.39
CA LYS A 11 21.92 -27.29 7.94
C LYS A 11 22.15 -26.39 9.15
N ASN A 12 21.87 -25.09 9.02
CA ASN A 12 22.24 -24.08 10.01
C ASN A 12 21.10 -23.75 11.00
N GLY A 13 19.85 -23.99 10.61
CA GLY A 13 18.67 -23.68 11.42
C GLY A 13 18.36 -22.17 11.52
N HIS A 14 19.01 -21.33 10.71
CA HIS A 14 18.79 -19.90 10.77
C HIS A 14 17.43 -19.51 10.18
N PHE A 15 16.69 -18.67 10.87
CA PHE A 15 15.51 -17.99 10.36
C PHE A 15 15.48 -16.56 10.84
N TYR A 16 14.77 -15.72 10.10
CA TYR A 16 14.79 -14.27 10.25
C TYR A 16 13.38 -13.77 10.48
N LEU A 17 13.24 -12.81 11.39
CA LEU A 17 11.98 -12.16 11.69
C LEU A 17 12.10 -10.66 11.44
N LEU A 18 11.14 -10.11 10.72
CA LEU A 18 10.91 -8.68 10.53
C LEU A 18 9.63 -8.31 11.30
N TYR A 19 9.73 -7.40 12.28
CA TYR A 19 8.60 -7.03 13.12
C TYR A 19 8.72 -5.63 13.69
N VAL A 20 7.59 -5.04 14.05
CA VAL A 20 7.53 -3.79 14.81
C VAL A 20 7.81 -4.10 16.27
N VAL A 21 8.71 -3.35 16.90
CA VAL A 21 9.04 -3.50 18.31
C VAL A 21 7.99 -2.76 19.12
N ASP A 22 7.39 -3.42 20.11
CA ASP A 22 6.53 -2.72 21.07
C ASP A 22 7.29 -1.59 21.76
N ARG A 23 6.63 -0.44 21.95
CA ARG A 23 7.26 0.76 22.49
C ARG A 23 7.73 0.56 23.92
N HIS A 24 6.95 -0.10 24.78
CA HIS A 24 7.37 -0.40 26.16
C HIS A 24 8.60 -1.30 26.16
N HIS A 25 8.66 -2.30 25.27
CA HIS A 25 9.84 -3.13 25.09
C HIS A 25 11.05 -2.31 24.62
N LEU A 26 10.85 -1.38 23.67
CA LEU A 26 11.94 -0.56 23.15
C LEU A 26 12.57 0.34 24.24
N ASP A 27 11.75 0.90 25.13
CA ASP A 27 12.15 1.84 26.16
C ASP A 27 12.72 1.16 27.41
N HIS A 28 12.17 -0.01 27.80
CA HIS A 28 12.36 -0.56 29.14
C HIS A 28 13.02 -1.92 29.18
N PHE A 29 13.16 -2.64 28.04
CA PHE A 29 13.77 -3.96 28.04
C PHE A 29 15.17 -3.98 28.69
N GLY A 30 15.35 -4.90 29.67
CA GLY A 30 16.59 -4.99 30.45
C GLY A 30 16.68 -4.01 31.62
N THR A 31 15.64 -3.23 31.90
CA THR A 31 15.54 -2.33 33.06
C THR A 31 14.54 -2.85 34.09
N ALA A 32 14.53 -2.24 35.28
CA ALA A 32 13.58 -2.58 36.34
C ALA A 32 12.12 -2.18 36.01
N GLN A 33 11.91 -1.30 35.04
CA GLN A 33 10.61 -0.84 34.58
C GLN A 33 9.97 -1.78 33.56
N TYR A 34 10.72 -2.73 33.00
CA TYR A 34 10.19 -3.63 31.98
C TYR A 34 9.18 -4.62 32.55
N SER A 35 8.06 -4.72 31.89
CA SER A 35 7.04 -5.77 32.11
C SER A 35 6.65 -6.39 30.78
N ALA A 36 6.74 -7.70 30.68
CA ALA A 36 6.32 -8.40 29.46
C ALA A 36 4.79 -8.40 29.24
N ALA A 37 4.03 -8.03 30.27
CA ALA A 37 2.57 -7.90 30.19
C ALA A 37 2.11 -6.47 29.81
N THR A 38 3.05 -5.54 29.65
CA THR A 38 2.75 -4.14 29.31
C THR A 38 3.09 -3.91 27.84
N ASN A 39 2.14 -3.39 27.08
CA ASN A 39 2.31 -2.92 25.72
C ASN A 39 2.04 -1.41 25.66
N THR A 40 2.67 -0.71 24.75
CA THR A 40 2.41 0.68 24.43
C THR A 40 2.16 0.79 22.96
N TYR A 41 0.89 0.93 22.61
CA TYR A 41 0.43 1.13 21.23
C TYR A 41 0.38 2.63 20.90
N TYR A 42 0.15 2.96 19.64
CA TYR A 42 -0.06 4.34 19.17
C TYR A 42 1.05 5.30 19.60
N ALA A 43 2.29 4.89 19.43
CA ALA A 43 3.48 5.65 19.75
C ALA A 43 4.59 5.38 18.72
N ALA A 44 5.47 6.36 18.53
CA ALA A 44 6.63 6.16 17.66
C ALA A 44 7.47 4.98 18.14
N THR A 45 7.84 4.10 17.24
CA THR A 45 8.67 2.92 17.52
C THR A 45 9.53 2.57 16.31
N ILE A 46 10.08 1.36 16.27
CA ILE A 46 10.96 0.92 15.19
C ILE A 46 10.56 -0.45 14.65
N GLY A 47 10.80 -0.65 13.37
CA GLY A 47 10.94 -1.97 12.77
C GLY A 47 12.30 -2.57 13.04
N ARG A 48 12.34 -3.88 13.28
CA ARG A 48 13.54 -4.64 13.65
C ARG A 48 13.68 -5.91 12.83
N ILE A 49 14.93 -6.27 12.52
CA ILE A 49 15.27 -7.57 11.93
C ILE A 49 16.11 -8.35 12.93
N THR A 50 15.67 -9.57 13.25
CA THR A 50 16.40 -10.50 14.10
C THR A 50 16.60 -11.84 13.42
N ARG A 51 17.76 -12.46 13.64
CA ARG A 51 18.02 -13.86 13.29
C ARG A 51 17.97 -14.72 14.55
N TYR A 52 17.36 -15.88 14.42
CA TYR A 52 17.37 -16.94 15.43
C TYR A 52 17.89 -18.24 14.82
N THR A 53 18.19 -19.22 15.68
CA THR A 53 18.57 -20.57 15.26
C THR A 53 17.55 -21.56 15.81
N ALA A 54 16.99 -22.39 14.94
CA ALA A 54 16.20 -23.54 15.32
C ALA A 54 17.14 -24.70 15.67
N THR A 55 16.88 -25.39 16.77
CA THR A 55 17.78 -26.39 17.35
C THR A 55 17.81 -27.69 16.50
N ALA A 56 18.99 -28.25 16.31
CA ALA A 56 19.13 -29.54 15.61
C ALA A 56 18.47 -30.70 16.39
N ALA A 57 18.52 -30.65 17.71
CA ALA A 57 17.91 -31.68 18.59
C ALA A 57 16.38 -31.79 18.44
N SER A 58 15.70 -30.72 18.02
CA SER A 58 14.25 -30.68 17.75
C SER A 58 13.92 -30.93 16.27
N ASN A 59 14.85 -31.38 15.47
CA ASN A 59 14.69 -31.43 14.00
C ASN A 59 14.27 -30.08 13.39
N ARG A 60 14.83 -28.98 13.90
CA ARG A 60 14.55 -27.58 13.50
C ARG A 60 13.10 -27.11 13.76
N SER A 61 12.38 -27.77 14.65
CA SER A 61 10.98 -27.37 15.01
C SER A 61 10.89 -26.41 16.19
N ILE A 62 11.99 -26.22 16.95
CA ILE A 62 12.02 -25.34 18.14
C ILE A 62 13.14 -24.32 17.99
N ALA A 63 12.79 -23.05 18.11
CA ALA A 63 13.75 -21.95 18.13
C ALA A 63 14.52 -21.92 19.47
N ASP A 64 15.80 -21.58 19.43
CA ASP A 64 16.59 -21.22 20.59
C ASP A 64 16.51 -19.70 20.82
N PRO A 65 15.78 -19.23 21.84
CA PRO A 65 15.67 -17.79 22.14
C PRO A 65 17.02 -17.13 22.46
N ALA A 66 17.97 -17.92 23.02
CA ALA A 66 19.31 -17.39 23.36
C ALA A 66 20.19 -17.14 22.11
N SER A 67 19.85 -17.73 20.97
CA SER A 67 20.55 -17.54 19.70
C SER A 67 20.23 -16.22 18.99
N ARG A 68 19.42 -15.33 19.58
CA ARG A 68 18.96 -14.07 19.00
C ARG A 68 20.12 -13.18 18.61
N VAL A 69 20.14 -12.77 17.33
CA VAL A 69 21.06 -11.75 16.79
C VAL A 69 20.22 -10.64 16.16
N ILE A 70 20.41 -9.39 16.60
CA ILE A 70 19.76 -8.22 15.99
C ILE A 70 20.61 -7.77 14.81
N LEU A 71 20.05 -7.79 13.61
CA LEU A 71 20.72 -7.39 12.37
C LEU A 71 20.44 -5.92 12.02
N LEU A 72 19.26 -5.41 12.38
CA LEU A 72 18.83 -4.03 12.21
C LEU A 72 17.88 -3.66 13.34
N GLY A 73 18.02 -2.46 13.90
CA GLY A 73 17.13 -1.98 14.96
C GLY A 73 17.61 -2.38 16.37
N GLU A 74 18.92 -2.28 16.64
CA GLU A 74 19.53 -2.53 17.94
C GLU A 74 19.05 -1.52 19.01
N SER A 75 18.78 -0.29 18.56
CA SER A 75 18.31 0.82 19.38
C SER A 75 17.22 1.61 18.65
N ALA A 76 16.62 2.56 19.34
CA ALA A 76 15.63 3.49 18.77
C ALA A 76 16.17 4.24 17.54
N THR A 77 17.47 4.54 17.49
CA THR A 77 18.08 5.32 16.41
C THR A 77 18.62 4.49 15.25
N THR A 78 18.57 3.15 15.35
CA THR A 78 19.15 2.25 14.34
C THR A 78 18.11 1.38 13.65
N GLY A 79 16.82 1.49 14.05
CA GLY A 79 15.71 0.75 13.47
C GLY A 79 15.06 1.45 12.28
N ILE A 80 14.12 0.78 11.64
CA ILE A 80 13.25 1.36 10.61
C ILE A 80 12.23 2.24 11.34
N PRO A 81 12.18 3.56 11.13
CA PRO A 81 11.22 4.42 11.80
C PRO A 81 9.76 4.00 11.53
N ILE A 82 8.99 3.81 12.58
CA ILE A 82 7.54 3.61 12.56
C ILE A 82 6.93 4.85 13.22
N VAL A 83 6.47 5.78 12.41
CA VAL A 83 6.02 7.10 12.85
C VAL A 83 4.57 7.39 12.49
N HIS A 84 3.89 6.39 11.98
CA HIS A 84 2.46 6.36 11.69
C HIS A 84 1.95 4.93 11.92
N GLN A 85 0.65 4.78 12.15
CA GLN A 85 0.03 3.46 12.36
C GLN A 85 0.01 2.57 11.12
N SER A 86 0.27 3.13 9.94
CA SER A 86 0.29 2.42 8.65
C SER A 86 1.67 2.46 7.99
N HIS A 87 1.83 1.71 6.89
CA HIS A 87 2.97 1.71 5.96
C HIS A 87 4.32 1.44 6.63
N GLY A 88 4.38 0.52 7.59
CA GLY A 88 5.60 0.22 8.33
C GLY A 88 6.51 -0.76 7.60
N LEU A 89 6.18 -2.04 7.68
CA LEU A 89 7.04 -3.15 7.26
C LEU A 89 6.32 -4.04 6.25
N GLY A 90 7.03 -4.43 5.20
CA GLY A 90 6.52 -5.30 4.14
C GLY A 90 7.04 -6.75 4.22
N SER A 91 7.68 -7.19 3.16
CA SER A 91 8.22 -8.54 2.97
C SER A 91 9.68 -8.65 3.33
N MET A 92 10.08 -9.89 3.66
CA MET A 92 11.47 -10.29 3.80
C MET A 92 11.67 -11.61 3.07
N MET A 93 12.73 -11.70 2.24
CA MET A 93 13.04 -12.87 1.43
C MET A 93 14.55 -12.94 1.15
N PHE A 94 15.03 -14.08 0.71
CA PHE A 94 16.40 -14.23 0.23
C PHE A 94 16.49 -14.01 -1.27
N GLY A 95 17.47 -13.22 -1.69
CA GLY A 95 17.93 -13.17 -3.07
C GLY A 95 18.60 -14.48 -3.48
N GLU A 96 18.66 -14.77 -4.79
CA GLU A 96 19.36 -15.93 -5.32
C GLU A 96 20.87 -15.88 -5.04
N ASP A 97 21.38 -14.69 -4.78
CA ASP A 97 22.76 -14.43 -4.35
C ASP A 97 22.99 -14.66 -2.84
N GLY A 98 21.98 -15.15 -2.12
CA GLY A 98 22.04 -15.42 -0.69
C GLY A 98 21.95 -14.19 0.19
N THR A 99 21.69 -13.01 -0.34
CA THR A 99 21.47 -11.78 0.44
C THR A 99 20.04 -11.67 0.94
N LEU A 100 19.82 -10.93 2.03
CA LEU A 100 18.51 -10.70 2.62
C LEU A 100 17.89 -9.43 2.04
N LEU A 101 16.74 -9.58 1.38
CA LEU A 101 15.95 -8.50 0.80
C LEU A 101 14.78 -8.16 1.73
N VAL A 102 14.55 -6.86 1.98
CA VAL A 102 13.52 -6.38 2.91
C VAL A 102 12.81 -5.19 2.31
N THR A 103 11.50 -5.25 2.19
CA THR A 103 10.69 -4.09 1.79
C THR A 103 10.20 -3.32 3.01
N THR A 104 10.21 -2.00 2.93
CA THR A 104 9.77 -1.10 3.99
C THR A 104 8.85 -0.03 3.42
N GLY A 105 7.78 0.29 4.14
CA GLY A 105 6.87 1.38 3.75
C GLY A 105 7.40 2.76 4.12
N ASP A 106 6.73 3.79 3.64
CA ASP A 106 7.12 5.19 3.83
C ASP A 106 6.84 5.73 5.24
N ALA A 107 6.02 5.02 6.03
CA ALA A 107 5.53 5.41 7.35
C ALA A 107 4.88 6.80 7.37
N ALA A 108 4.21 7.19 6.28
CA ALA A 108 3.51 8.45 6.12
C ALA A 108 2.01 8.31 6.39
N SER A 109 1.33 9.43 6.55
CA SER A 109 -0.13 9.47 6.69
C SER A 109 -0.82 8.94 5.43
N TYR A 110 -1.92 8.23 5.61
CA TYR A 110 -2.84 7.87 4.51
C TYR A 110 -4.04 8.83 4.42
N ASN A 111 -4.15 9.79 5.35
CA ASN A 111 -5.29 10.69 5.43
C ASN A 111 -5.07 12.01 4.68
N GLU A 112 -3.82 12.38 4.39
CA GLU A 112 -3.46 13.68 3.82
C GLU A 112 -2.17 13.61 3.00
N VAL A 113 -1.90 14.67 2.23
CA VAL A 113 -0.60 14.85 1.54
C VAL A 113 0.47 15.14 2.59
N ASP A 114 1.12 14.09 3.08
CA ASP A 114 2.13 14.17 4.13
C ASP A 114 3.50 14.60 3.55
N VAL A 115 3.87 15.84 3.80
CA VAL A 115 5.18 16.42 3.42
C VAL A 115 6.06 16.71 4.63
N GLY A 116 5.71 16.18 5.79
CA GLY A 116 6.38 16.35 7.08
C GLY A 116 5.62 17.25 8.05
N GLY A 117 6.06 17.24 9.29
CA GLY A 117 5.33 17.79 10.41
C GLY A 117 4.52 16.72 11.14
N GLN A 118 3.77 17.12 12.15
CA GLN A 118 2.82 16.24 12.81
C GLN A 118 1.58 16.12 11.91
N VAL A 119 1.23 14.90 11.59
CA VAL A 119 0.05 14.54 10.80
C VAL A 119 -0.97 13.84 11.67
N LEU A 120 -2.20 13.73 11.17
CA LEU A 120 -3.25 12.94 11.83
C LEU A 120 -2.78 11.48 11.97
N ASP A 121 -3.05 10.84 13.10
CA ASP A 121 -2.64 9.47 13.45
C ASP A 121 -1.13 9.23 13.37
N GLY A 122 -0.34 10.29 13.35
CA GLY A 122 1.11 10.24 13.28
C GLY A 122 1.80 10.48 14.61
N TYR A 123 3.01 9.97 14.75
CA TYR A 123 3.84 10.05 15.95
C TYR A 123 5.14 10.82 15.69
N VAL A 124 5.12 11.75 14.74
CA VAL A 124 6.32 12.43 14.21
C VAL A 124 7.04 13.23 15.29
N ASN A 125 6.31 14.00 16.11
CA ASN A 125 6.92 14.81 17.18
C ASN A 125 7.57 13.92 18.25
N ASP A 126 6.96 12.82 18.65
CA ASP A 126 7.52 11.84 19.56
C ASP A 126 8.77 11.17 18.96
N ALA A 127 8.71 10.80 17.68
CA ALA A 127 9.84 10.20 16.96
C ALA A 127 11.05 11.12 16.89
N LEU A 128 10.85 12.40 16.60
CA LEU A 128 11.90 13.43 16.57
C LEU A 128 12.53 13.64 17.96
N ALA A 129 11.70 13.74 19.00
CA ALA A 129 12.16 13.94 20.37
C ALA A 129 13.04 12.78 20.87
N ARG A 130 12.80 11.55 20.35
CA ARG A 130 13.51 10.33 20.73
C ARG A 130 14.64 9.94 19.79
N GLY A 131 14.82 10.66 18.67
CA GLY A 131 15.80 10.35 17.66
C GLY A 131 15.47 9.08 16.85
N ILE A 132 14.25 8.57 16.93
CA ILE A 132 13.73 7.52 16.04
C ILE A 132 13.69 8.04 14.61
N LEU A 133 13.26 9.29 14.44
CA LEU A 133 13.28 10.02 13.18
C LEU A 133 14.32 11.15 13.26
N ARG A 134 15.20 11.26 12.25
CA ARG A 134 16.14 12.39 12.15
C ARG A 134 15.40 13.62 11.58
N ALA A 135 15.84 14.82 11.96
CA ALA A 135 15.20 16.07 11.51
C ALA A 135 15.10 16.16 9.98
N LYS A 136 16.10 15.67 9.24
CA LYS A 136 16.07 15.66 7.77
C LYS A 136 15.04 14.68 7.17
N GLU A 137 14.60 13.68 7.92
CA GLU A 137 13.60 12.70 7.51
C GLU A 137 12.16 13.16 7.78
N ASN A 138 12.00 14.35 8.39
CA ASN A 138 10.71 14.97 8.60
C ASN A 138 10.18 15.59 7.30
N VAL A 139 9.95 14.77 6.31
CA VAL A 139 9.51 15.11 4.96
C VAL A 139 8.33 14.24 4.50
N GLY A 140 7.63 13.61 5.44
CA GLY A 140 6.47 12.78 5.17
C GLY A 140 6.75 11.63 4.21
N ALA A 141 5.86 11.40 3.25
CA ALA A 141 5.99 10.35 2.24
C ALA A 141 7.29 10.47 1.40
N PHE A 142 7.91 11.66 1.34
CA PHE A 142 9.18 11.87 0.65
C PHE A 142 10.37 11.16 1.31
N ARG A 143 10.20 10.56 2.50
CA ARG A 143 11.17 9.60 3.05
C ARG A 143 11.47 8.50 2.04
N SER A 144 10.48 8.07 1.27
CA SER A 144 10.65 7.08 0.18
C SER A 144 11.67 7.50 -0.87
N GLN A 145 11.83 8.80 -1.12
CA GLN A 145 12.76 9.37 -2.11
C GLN A 145 14.15 9.68 -1.54
N MET A 146 14.33 9.64 -0.20
CA MET A 146 15.63 9.87 0.43
C MET A 146 16.46 8.59 0.40
N ILE A 147 17.64 8.62 -0.20
CA ILE A 147 18.57 7.46 -0.20
C ILE A 147 19.01 7.11 1.23
N ASP A 148 19.35 8.13 2.04
CA ASP A 148 19.77 7.95 3.42
C ASP A 148 18.57 7.94 4.38
N CYS A 149 17.61 7.07 4.13
CA CYS A 149 16.46 6.78 4.98
C CYS A 149 16.07 5.31 4.80
N LEU A 150 15.58 4.65 5.85
CA LEU A 150 15.17 3.24 5.79
C LEU A 150 13.71 3.05 5.35
N ASN A 151 12.91 4.11 5.30
CA ASN A 151 11.50 4.06 4.91
C ASN A 151 11.30 4.17 3.39
N GLY A 152 10.30 3.47 2.86
CA GLY A 152 9.94 3.47 1.45
C GLY A 152 11.01 2.85 0.55
N LYS A 153 11.59 1.72 0.95
CA LYS A 153 12.77 1.10 0.34
C LYS A 153 12.60 -0.39 0.06
N LEU A 154 13.35 -0.85 -0.93
CA LEU A 154 13.89 -2.19 -0.89
C LEU A 154 15.30 -2.13 -0.33
N LEU A 155 15.53 -2.78 0.80
CA LEU A 155 16.84 -2.93 1.44
C LEU A 155 17.45 -4.26 1.01
N ARG A 156 18.79 -4.29 0.86
CA ARG A 156 19.55 -5.54 0.60
C ARG A 156 20.72 -5.63 1.57
N LEU A 157 20.71 -6.67 2.38
CA LEU A 157 21.53 -6.84 3.56
C LEU A 157 22.33 -8.13 3.50
N ASP A 158 23.50 -8.12 4.10
CA ASP A 158 24.24 -9.31 4.47
C ASP A 158 23.51 -10.03 5.62
N PRO A 159 23.05 -11.27 5.47
CA PRO A 159 22.26 -11.96 6.47
C PRO A 159 23.05 -12.36 7.73
N ALA A 160 24.37 -12.32 7.71
CA ALA A 160 25.20 -12.61 8.87
C ALA A 160 25.36 -11.38 9.78
N THR A 161 25.51 -10.19 9.20
CA THR A 161 25.91 -8.96 9.91
C THR A 161 24.83 -7.88 9.93
N GLY A 162 23.87 -7.89 9.00
CA GLY A 162 22.91 -6.81 8.77
C GLY A 162 23.50 -5.57 8.11
N ASN A 163 24.74 -5.63 7.62
CA ASN A 163 25.35 -4.57 6.83
C ASN A 163 24.68 -4.48 5.44
N GLY A 164 24.79 -3.33 4.80
CA GLY A 164 24.57 -3.24 3.36
C GLY A 164 25.60 -4.08 2.62
N VAL A 165 25.21 -4.63 1.46
CA VAL A 165 26.12 -5.42 0.61
C VAL A 165 26.97 -4.47 -0.24
N ALA A 166 28.25 -4.78 -0.43
CA ALA A 166 29.20 -3.88 -1.12
C ALA A 166 28.77 -3.51 -2.55
N SER A 167 27.99 -4.37 -3.20
CA SER A 167 27.44 -4.14 -4.54
C SER A 167 26.13 -3.34 -4.55
N ASN A 168 25.63 -2.87 -3.40
CA ASN A 168 24.48 -1.96 -3.37
C ASN A 168 24.82 -0.61 -4.02
N PRO A 169 23.85 0.05 -4.65
CA PRO A 169 24.11 1.22 -5.51
C PRO A 169 24.73 2.41 -4.76
N TRP A 170 24.47 2.53 -3.45
CA TRP A 170 24.92 3.66 -2.63
C TRP A 170 25.76 3.19 -1.43
N PHE A 171 26.41 2.04 -1.55
CA PHE A 171 27.23 1.47 -0.48
C PHE A 171 28.41 2.37 -0.11
N ASP A 172 28.61 2.54 1.18
CA ASP A 172 29.72 3.27 1.77
C ASP A 172 30.49 2.34 2.72
N ALA A 173 31.69 1.97 2.30
CA ALA A 173 32.53 1.06 3.07
C ALA A 173 32.93 1.62 4.47
N SER A 174 32.91 2.94 4.65
CA SER A 174 33.15 3.57 5.96
C SER A 174 31.94 3.51 6.89
N ALA A 175 30.73 3.29 6.34
CA ALA A 175 29.47 3.25 7.06
C ALA A 175 28.54 2.13 6.53
N PRO A 176 28.94 0.85 6.59
CA PRO A 176 28.20 -0.25 5.96
C PRO A 176 26.81 -0.48 6.58
N ARG A 177 26.56 0.03 7.79
CA ARG A 177 25.27 -0.05 8.49
C ARG A 177 24.41 1.19 8.29
N SER A 178 24.85 2.20 7.53
CA SER A 178 24.02 3.37 7.22
C SER A 178 22.82 3.00 6.35
N ALA A 179 21.76 3.81 6.39
CA ALA A 179 20.57 3.59 5.58
C ALA A 179 20.93 3.54 4.09
N LYS A 180 21.75 4.47 3.60
CA LYS A 180 22.18 4.50 2.19
C LYS A 180 22.94 3.25 1.76
N SER A 181 23.78 2.67 2.63
CA SER A 181 24.53 1.44 2.32
C SER A 181 23.63 0.22 2.20
N ARG A 182 22.52 0.21 2.90
CA ARG A 182 21.51 -0.85 2.90
C ARG A 182 20.45 -0.71 1.79
N ALA A 183 20.23 0.51 1.28
CA ALA A 183 19.23 0.77 0.26
C ALA A 183 19.61 0.15 -1.09
N PHE A 184 18.67 -0.55 -1.74
CA PHE A 184 18.83 -1.16 -3.05
C PHE A 184 17.96 -0.49 -4.10
N ALA A 185 16.72 -0.08 -3.74
CA ALA A 185 15.81 0.72 -4.53
C ALA A 185 15.01 1.66 -3.62
N VAL A 186 14.45 2.72 -4.20
CA VAL A 186 13.71 3.79 -3.52
C VAL A 186 12.34 3.99 -4.15
N GLY A 187 11.46 4.75 -3.50
CA GLY A 187 10.19 5.19 -4.08
C GLY A 187 9.05 4.19 -3.91
N LEU A 188 8.99 3.48 -2.77
CA LEU A 188 7.90 2.59 -2.38
C LEU A 188 7.01 3.25 -1.33
N ARG A 189 5.70 2.98 -1.38
CA ARG A 189 4.71 3.47 -0.42
C ARG A 189 4.46 2.48 0.72
N ASN A 190 3.80 1.39 0.40
CA ASN A 190 3.45 0.30 1.31
C ASN A 190 3.66 -1.05 0.60
N PRO A 191 4.92 -1.44 0.34
CA PRO A 191 5.27 -2.64 -0.42
C PRO A 191 4.97 -3.90 0.40
N TYR A 192 3.70 -4.30 0.40
CA TYR A 192 3.17 -5.24 1.37
C TYR A 192 3.70 -6.66 1.16
N ARG A 193 3.70 -7.16 -0.10
CA ARG A 193 4.27 -8.47 -0.42
C ARG A 193 5.11 -8.41 -1.70
N ALA A 194 6.20 -9.15 -1.67
CA ALA A 194 7.13 -9.24 -2.79
C ALA A 194 7.60 -10.68 -3.02
N THR A 195 8.04 -10.96 -4.24
CA THR A 195 8.58 -12.26 -4.65
C THR A 195 9.72 -12.08 -5.64
N ILE A 196 10.55 -13.12 -5.81
CA ILE A 196 11.64 -13.16 -6.79
C ILE A 196 11.24 -14.10 -7.92
N LEU A 197 11.53 -13.71 -9.15
CA LEU A 197 11.43 -14.58 -10.30
C LEU A 197 12.55 -15.65 -10.22
N PRO A 198 12.22 -16.93 -10.10
CA PRO A 198 13.23 -17.99 -10.02
C PRO A 198 14.16 -18.00 -11.23
N GLY A 199 15.45 -18.22 -10.99
CA GLY A 199 16.48 -18.30 -12.03
C GLY A 199 16.84 -16.97 -12.70
N SER A 200 16.44 -15.83 -12.11
CA SER A 200 16.67 -14.50 -12.68
C SER A 200 17.85 -13.75 -12.04
N GLY A 201 18.40 -14.27 -10.96
CA GLY A 201 19.51 -13.68 -10.22
C GLY A 201 20.86 -14.38 -10.48
N ASP A 202 21.89 -13.80 -9.90
CA ASP A 202 23.21 -14.39 -9.82
C ASP A 202 23.39 -15.02 -8.43
N HIS A 203 24.28 -16.00 -8.31
CA HIS A 203 24.61 -16.62 -7.01
C HIS A 203 25.78 -15.93 -6.30
N ASP A 204 26.42 -14.94 -6.93
CA ASP A 204 27.48 -14.12 -6.33
C ASP A 204 26.92 -12.76 -5.90
N PRO A 205 26.89 -12.46 -4.58
CA PRO A 205 26.43 -11.16 -4.10
C PRO A 205 27.25 -9.97 -4.60
N ALA A 206 28.46 -10.19 -5.10
CA ALA A 206 29.31 -9.13 -5.65
C ALA A 206 28.77 -8.54 -6.96
N THR A 207 27.98 -9.28 -7.72
CA THR A 207 27.38 -8.81 -8.98
C THR A 207 26.29 -7.76 -8.77
N GLY A 208 25.63 -7.77 -7.60
CA GLY A 208 24.51 -6.89 -7.31
C GLY A 208 23.21 -7.28 -8.03
N SER A 209 23.06 -8.56 -8.37
CA SER A 209 21.88 -9.10 -9.06
C SER A 209 21.21 -10.20 -8.22
N PRO A 210 20.45 -9.85 -7.19
CA PRO A 210 19.78 -10.81 -6.30
C PRO A 210 18.60 -11.54 -6.97
N GLY A 211 18.21 -11.14 -8.16
CA GLY A 211 17.06 -11.61 -8.93
C GLY A 211 16.10 -10.48 -9.30
N THR A 212 15.19 -10.79 -10.20
CA THR A 212 14.09 -9.88 -10.56
C THR A 212 12.99 -9.96 -9.50
N ILE A 213 12.66 -8.84 -8.90
CA ILE A 213 11.73 -8.76 -7.77
C ILE A 213 10.41 -8.18 -8.27
N HIS A 214 9.30 -8.84 -7.96
CA HIS A 214 7.95 -8.33 -8.17
C HIS A 214 7.38 -7.90 -6.82
N ILE A 215 6.85 -6.69 -6.76
CA ILE A 215 6.39 -6.03 -5.52
C ILE A 215 4.96 -5.58 -5.74
N GLY A 216 4.03 -6.06 -4.90
CA GLY A 216 2.72 -5.44 -4.74
C GLY A 216 2.86 -4.25 -3.79
N ASP A 217 2.65 -3.05 -4.30
CA ASP A 217 2.73 -1.81 -3.54
C ASP A 217 1.33 -1.19 -3.44
N VAL A 218 0.86 -1.02 -2.20
CA VAL A 218 -0.49 -0.50 -1.95
C VAL A 218 -0.52 1.00 -2.22
N GLY A 219 -1.42 1.40 -3.10
CA GLY A 219 -1.65 2.79 -3.48
C GLY A 219 -2.31 3.63 -2.39
N TRP A 220 -2.50 4.92 -2.66
CA TRP A 220 -3.12 5.82 -1.69
C TRP A 220 -4.62 6.03 -1.96
N SER A 221 -4.96 6.64 -3.08
CA SER A 221 -6.34 7.07 -3.33
C SER A 221 -6.86 6.72 -4.72
N THR A 222 -5.99 6.27 -5.62
CA THR A 222 -6.35 6.14 -7.04
C THR A 222 -5.94 4.81 -7.64
N TRP A 223 -4.71 4.34 -7.42
CA TRP A 223 -4.14 3.20 -8.11
C TRP A 223 -3.40 2.25 -7.20
N GLU A 224 -3.73 0.98 -7.28
CA GLU A 224 -2.92 -0.13 -6.80
C GLU A 224 -1.91 -0.54 -7.86
N GLU A 225 -0.79 -1.17 -7.48
CA GLU A 225 0.22 -1.53 -8.46
C GLU A 225 1.01 -2.80 -8.14
N VAL A 226 1.50 -3.44 -9.22
CA VAL A 226 2.60 -4.40 -9.15
C VAL A 226 3.77 -3.86 -9.95
N SER A 227 4.87 -3.68 -9.25
CA SER A 227 6.14 -3.22 -9.82
C SER A 227 7.11 -4.37 -10.07
N ARG A 228 7.95 -4.25 -11.13
CA ARG A 228 9.01 -5.20 -11.46
C ARG A 228 10.36 -4.53 -11.38
N LEU A 229 11.18 -4.95 -10.43
CA LEU A 229 12.52 -4.43 -10.20
C LEU A 229 13.58 -5.45 -10.67
N ALA A 230 14.28 -5.13 -11.73
CA ALA A 230 15.37 -5.95 -12.28
C ALA A 230 16.75 -5.31 -12.13
N THR A 231 16.83 -4.03 -11.72
CA THR A 231 18.08 -3.27 -11.63
C THR A 231 18.20 -2.55 -10.31
N ARG A 232 19.41 -2.55 -9.74
CA ARG A 232 19.73 -1.79 -8.52
C ARG A 232 19.67 -0.29 -8.76
N GLY A 233 19.37 0.48 -7.72
CA GLY A 233 19.33 1.94 -7.78
C GLY A 233 18.11 2.53 -8.49
N ALA A 234 17.09 1.72 -8.77
CA ALA A 234 15.85 2.18 -9.38
C ALA A 234 15.00 3.00 -8.40
N ASN A 235 14.14 3.83 -8.97
CA ASN A 235 13.14 4.62 -8.26
C ASN A 235 11.75 4.25 -8.78
N LEU A 236 10.90 3.72 -7.89
CA LEU A 236 9.56 3.25 -8.21
C LEU A 236 8.51 4.37 -8.20
N GLY A 237 8.90 5.60 -7.83
CA GLY A 237 8.12 6.81 -8.11
C GLY A 237 7.45 7.45 -6.92
N TRP A 238 6.94 6.67 -5.96
CA TRP A 238 6.21 7.24 -4.81
C TRP A 238 7.03 8.26 -4.01
N PRO A 239 6.46 9.41 -3.57
CA PRO A 239 5.06 9.82 -3.69
C PRO A 239 4.75 10.68 -4.93
N LEU A 240 5.73 10.92 -5.81
CA LEU A 240 5.53 11.74 -7.01
C LEU A 240 4.64 11.07 -8.05
N PHE A 241 4.55 9.74 -8.00
CA PHE A 241 3.72 8.93 -8.87
C PHE A 241 2.90 7.96 -8.04
N GLU A 242 1.67 7.70 -8.48
CA GLU A 242 0.81 6.63 -8.02
C GLU A 242 0.37 5.83 -9.26
N GLY A 243 0.72 4.55 -9.31
CA GLY A 243 0.58 3.77 -10.53
C GLY A 243 1.42 4.36 -11.69
N LEU A 244 0.80 4.50 -12.84
CA LEU A 244 1.42 4.99 -14.07
C LEU A 244 1.43 6.52 -14.20
N GLU A 245 0.83 7.26 -13.25
CA GLU A 245 0.54 8.68 -13.37
C GLU A 245 1.25 9.53 -12.32
N TRP A 246 1.39 10.83 -12.60
CA TRP A 246 1.81 11.80 -11.61
C TRP A 246 0.77 11.89 -10.49
N HIS A 247 1.25 12.01 -9.26
CA HIS A 247 0.41 12.37 -8.13
C HIS A 247 0.48 13.89 -7.91
N ASP A 248 -0.49 14.64 -8.46
CA ASP A 248 -0.47 16.12 -8.52
C ASP A 248 -0.33 16.79 -7.15
N GLY A 249 -0.99 16.25 -6.11
CA GLY A 249 -0.90 16.76 -4.74
C GLY A 249 0.52 16.72 -4.19
N TYR A 250 1.17 15.58 -4.25
CA TYR A 250 2.56 15.43 -3.81
C TYR A 250 3.54 16.15 -4.71
N PHE A 251 3.29 16.17 -6.02
CA PHE A 251 4.13 16.93 -6.95
C PHE A 251 4.16 18.40 -6.57
N SER A 252 2.99 19.00 -6.37
CA SER A 252 2.86 20.43 -6.03
C SER A 252 3.47 20.77 -4.68
N ALA A 253 3.25 19.92 -3.66
CA ALA A 253 3.71 20.12 -2.30
C ALA A 253 5.16 19.69 -2.05
N SER A 254 5.88 19.18 -3.07
CA SER A 254 7.24 18.60 -2.92
C SER A 254 8.20 19.50 -2.14
N PRO A 255 8.74 19.05 -0.98
CA PRO A 255 9.70 19.83 -0.18
C PRO A 255 11.10 19.83 -0.80
N LEU A 256 11.98 20.63 -0.21
CA LEU A 256 13.41 20.63 -0.56
C LEU A 256 14.06 19.33 -0.05
N ASN A 257 14.94 18.75 -0.85
CA ASN A 257 15.76 17.62 -0.46
C ASN A 257 17.10 18.13 0.09
N ILE A 258 17.27 18.06 1.39
CA ILE A 258 18.50 18.55 2.06
C ILE A 258 19.77 17.79 1.64
N ASP A 259 19.63 16.59 1.08
CA ASP A 259 20.75 15.80 0.58
C ASP A 259 21.09 16.15 -0.90
N ALA A 260 20.41 17.15 -1.51
CA ALA A 260 20.60 17.57 -2.90
C ALA A 260 20.87 19.08 -3.02
N PRO A 261 22.07 19.58 -2.58
CA PRO A 261 22.38 21.01 -2.59
C PRO A 261 22.58 21.54 -4.00
N THR A 262 22.10 22.76 -4.27
CA THR A 262 22.30 23.47 -5.57
C THR A 262 23.66 24.14 -5.66
N GLY A 263 24.37 24.35 -4.57
CA GLY A 263 25.56 25.18 -4.51
C GLY A 263 25.30 26.68 -4.51
N LEU A 264 24.03 27.10 -4.52
CA LEU A 264 23.61 28.50 -4.50
C LEU A 264 23.42 28.97 -3.05
N SER A 265 23.51 30.30 -2.85
CA SER A 265 23.22 30.95 -1.58
C SER A 265 21.84 31.61 -1.59
N ALA A 266 21.27 31.82 -0.40
CA ALA A 266 20.04 32.61 -0.30
C ALA A 266 20.19 33.99 -0.98
N PRO A 267 19.15 34.54 -1.64
CA PRO A 267 17.75 34.10 -1.64
C PRO A 267 17.39 32.99 -2.64
N ASN A 268 18.35 32.44 -3.39
CA ASN A 268 18.09 31.35 -4.31
C ASN A 268 17.81 30.04 -3.55
N PRO A 269 17.12 29.08 -4.18
CA PRO A 269 16.95 27.75 -3.60
C PRO A 269 18.29 27.08 -3.33
N THR A 270 18.59 26.77 -2.07
CA THR A 270 19.87 26.14 -1.68
C THR A 270 19.89 24.64 -1.94
N HIS A 271 18.74 24.03 -2.14
CA HIS A 271 18.57 22.61 -2.41
C HIS A 271 17.53 22.40 -3.53
N HIS A 272 17.69 21.33 -4.27
CA HIS A 272 16.65 20.86 -5.22
C HIS A 272 15.44 20.33 -4.45
N ARG A 273 14.26 20.43 -5.04
CA ARG A 273 13.07 19.73 -4.56
C ARG A 273 13.15 18.26 -4.96
N PHE A 274 12.47 17.39 -4.24
CA PHE A 274 12.42 15.96 -4.63
C PHE A 274 11.89 15.79 -6.06
N ARG A 275 10.89 16.57 -6.47
CA ARG A 275 10.32 16.51 -7.83
C ARG A 275 11.30 16.91 -8.94
N ASP A 276 12.35 17.69 -8.64
CA ASP A 276 13.36 18.07 -9.63
C ASP A 276 14.29 16.89 -9.95
N LEU A 277 14.34 15.88 -9.08
CA LEU A 277 15.24 14.75 -9.16
C LEU A 277 14.65 13.52 -9.86
N VAL A 278 13.33 13.47 -10.06
CA VAL A 278 12.63 12.34 -10.67
C VAL A 278 11.85 12.83 -11.89
N ARG A 279 11.97 12.12 -12.99
CA ARG A 279 11.27 12.41 -14.26
C ARG A 279 10.35 11.25 -14.61
N GLN A 280 9.23 11.55 -15.27
CA GLN A 280 8.40 10.52 -15.87
C GLN A 280 9.20 9.79 -16.94
N ASP A 281 8.88 8.53 -17.15
CA ASP A 281 9.44 7.74 -18.24
C ASP A 281 9.05 8.33 -19.60
N SER A 282 9.95 8.30 -20.58
CA SER A 282 9.71 8.82 -21.93
C SER A 282 10.65 8.13 -22.93
N LEU A 283 10.22 8.03 -24.19
CA LEU A 283 11.09 7.66 -25.30
C LEU A 283 11.78 8.89 -25.93
N ASP A 284 11.43 10.10 -25.50
CA ASP A 284 12.08 11.33 -25.93
C ASP A 284 13.26 11.67 -25.00
N ALA A 285 14.46 11.69 -25.56
CA ALA A 285 15.68 11.97 -24.80
C ALA A 285 15.67 13.36 -24.13
N THR A 286 14.96 14.36 -24.72
CA THR A 286 14.91 15.71 -24.14
C THR A 286 14.05 15.79 -22.89
N ALA A 287 13.00 14.96 -22.79
CA ALA A 287 12.16 14.84 -21.61
C ALA A 287 12.92 14.17 -20.44
N LEU A 288 13.91 13.33 -20.75
CA LEU A 288 14.71 12.60 -19.75
C LEU A 288 15.91 13.41 -19.22
N LEU A 289 16.21 14.60 -19.77
CA LEU A 289 17.30 15.42 -19.26
C LEU A 289 17.03 15.88 -17.83
N ALA A 290 17.98 15.67 -16.93
CA ALA A 290 17.96 16.18 -15.57
C ALA A 290 18.33 17.68 -15.54
N LEU A 291 17.52 18.51 -16.15
CA LEU A 291 17.78 19.96 -16.24
C LEU A 291 17.83 20.57 -14.84
N ASP A 292 18.83 21.43 -14.61
CA ASP A 292 18.89 22.22 -13.39
C ASP A 292 17.87 23.36 -13.45
N PRO A 293 16.83 23.39 -12.60
CA PRO A 293 15.84 24.47 -12.61
C PRO A 293 16.44 25.86 -12.44
N ASN A 294 17.59 25.96 -11.75
CA ASN A 294 18.26 27.23 -11.48
C ASN A 294 19.04 27.79 -12.70
N ALA A 295 19.24 26.98 -13.72
CA ALA A 295 19.87 27.41 -14.97
C ALA A 295 18.86 27.99 -15.98
N PHE A 296 17.58 27.98 -15.65
CA PHE A 296 16.49 28.50 -16.47
C PHE A 296 15.80 29.67 -15.78
N GLN A 297 15.30 30.58 -16.57
CA GLN A 297 14.32 31.58 -16.14
C GLN A 297 12.95 30.92 -16.15
N GLN A 298 12.32 30.83 -14.98
CA GLN A 298 11.01 30.23 -14.83
C GLN A 298 9.93 31.14 -15.41
N SER A 299 9.05 30.59 -16.25
CA SER A 299 8.11 31.41 -17.05
C SER A 299 6.98 31.99 -16.24
N GLU A 300 6.58 31.36 -15.11
CA GLU A 300 5.58 31.92 -14.21
C GLU A 300 6.02 33.26 -13.59
N ALA A 301 7.34 33.48 -13.45
CA ALA A 301 7.91 34.75 -12.97
C ALA A 301 8.13 35.77 -14.08
N ALA A 302 8.02 35.37 -15.35
CA ALA A 302 8.26 36.25 -16.52
C ALA A 302 7.09 37.24 -16.73
N THR A 303 7.39 38.37 -17.36
CA THR A 303 6.34 39.30 -17.77
C THR A 303 5.48 38.69 -18.87
N ALA A 304 4.17 38.80 -18.75
CA ALA A 304 3.24 38.21 -19.71
C ALA A 304 2.00 39.09 -19.94
N SER A 305 1.30 38.83 -21.03
CA SER A 305 -0.01 39.42 -21.32
C SER A 305 -0.89 38.35 -21.97
N GLY A 306 -2.02 38.04 -21.33
CA GLY A 306 -2.98 37.02 -21.73
C GLY A 306 -2.62 35.62 -21.20
N ALA A 307 -1.38 35.20 -21.33
CA ALA A 307 -0.93 33.89 -20.82
C ALA A 307 -0.95 33.87 -19.28
N LEU A 308 -1.69 32.90 -18.68
CA LEU A 308 -1.91 32.79 -17.25
C LEU A 308 -0.87 31.89 -16.55
N ASN A 309 -0.66 32.08 -15.27
CA ASN A 309 0.07 31.11 -14.45
C ASN A 309 -0.84 29.90 -14.17
N SER A 310 -0.27 28.71 -14.29
CA SER A 310 -0.97 27.47 -14.07
C SER A 310 -0.07 26.44 -13.36
N THR A 311 -0.68 25.54 -12.64
CA THR A 311 -0.09 24.35 -12.02
C THR A 311 -0.87 23.07 -12.36
N ALA A 312 -1.78 23.15 -13.35
CA ALA A 312 -2.76 22.12 -13.66
C ALA A 312 -2.15 20.80 -14.19
N TYR A 313 -0.88 20.80 -14.58
CA TYR A 313 -0.21 19.61 -15.14
C TYR A 313 1.15 19.43 -14.50
N SER A 314 1.38 18.28 -13.83
CA SER A 314 2.64 17.96 -13.16
C SER A 314 3.85 17.90 -14.12
N GLY A 315 5.06 17.82 -13.56
CA GLY A 315 6.31 17.72 -14.31
C GLY A 315 6.97 19.07 -14.62
N TYR A 316 6.34 20.22 -14.31
CA TYR A 316 6.96 21.55 -14.46
C TYR A 316 8.09 21.77 -13.42
N GLN A 317 8.96 22.77 -13.71
CA GLN A 317 9.95 23.28 -12.77
C GLN A 317 9.39 24.55 -12.07
N GLY A 318 10.12 25.11 -11.11
CA GLY A 318 9.70 26.35 -10.45
C GLY A 318 8.40 26.23 -9.64
N ALA A 319 7.55 27.24 -9.73
CA ALA A 319 6.27 27.33 -9.02
C ALA A 319 5.05 27.11 -9.93
N GLY A 320 5.27 26.86 -11.24
CA GLY A 320 4.21 26.67 -12.22
C GLY A 320 4.73 26.88 -13.63
N PHE A 321 3.84 27.14 -14.57
CA PHE A 321 4.13 27.38 -15.97
C PHE A 321 3.18 28.44 -16.55
N ARG A 322 3.49 28.95 -17.76
CA ARG A 322 2.59 29.84 -18.52
C ARG A 322 1.71 29.03 -19.45
N ASP A 323 0.41 29.24 -19.34
CA ASP A 323 -0.63 28.63 -20.17
C ASP A 323 -1.27 29.70 -21.04
N TYR A 324 -1.16 29.55 -22.36
CA TYR A 324 -1.77 30.46 -23.33
C TYR A 324 -3.26 30.13 -23.52
N GLN A 325 -4.11 31.14 -23.39
CA GLN A 325 -5.57 30.97 -23.34
C GLN A 325 -6.28 31.16 -24.69
N VAL A 326 -5.78 32.03 -25.54
CA VAL A 326 -6.42 32.39 -26.82
C VAL A 326 -5.55 32.12 -28.04
N ALA A 327 -6.17 32.16 -29.23
CA ALA A 327 -5.52 31.75 -30.46
C ALA A 327 -4.34 32.65 -30.89
N SER A 328 -4.35 33.94 -30.61
CA SER A 328 -3.35 34.85 -31.12
C SER A 328 -3.16 36.09 -30.28
N GLY A 329 -1.93 36.55 -30.15
CA GLY A 329 -1.55 37.82 -29.53
C GLY A 329 -1.13 37.76 -28.08
N GLU A 330 -1.37 36.67 -27.37
CA GLU A 330 -0.86 36.46 -25.99
C GLU A 330 0.66 36.27 -26.06
N TRP A 331 1.36 36.75 -25.02
CA TRP A 331 2.81 36.62 -25.00
C TRP A 331 3.39 36.46 -23.60
N VAL A 332 4.57 35.81 -23.54
CA VAL A 332 5.48 35.72 -22.41
C VAL A 332 6.81 36.33 -22.79
N GLN A 333 7.44 37.15 -21.94
CA GLN A 333 8.69 37.83 -22.20
C GLN A 333 9.73 37.58 -21.11
N HIS A 334 10.89 37.09 -21.51
CA HIS A 334 12.07 36.91 -20.67
C HIS A 334 13.12 37.95 -21.00
N THR A 335 13.92 38.37 -20.01
CA THR A 335 15.01 39.32 -20.23
C THR A 335 16.34 38.67 -19.85
N PHE A 336 17.27 38.62 -20.80
CA PHE A 336 18.59 38.03 -20.62
C PHE A 336 19.69 39.09 -20.73
N THR A 337 20.74 38.96 -19.90
CA THR A 337 21.97 39.70 -20.06
C THR A 337 22.89 38.93 -20.99
N VAL A 338 23.10 39.43 -22.18
CA VAL A 338 23.99 38.87 -23.21
C VAL A 338 25.38 39.44 -23.01
N PRO A 339 26.41 38.63 -22.69
CA PRO A 339 27.74 39.15 -22.31
C PRO A 339 28.53 39.70 -23.48
N VAL A 340 28.42 39.11 -24.68
CA VAL A 340 29.13 39.48 -25.89
C VAL A 340 28.23 39.33 -27.12
N ASN A 341 28.52 40.11 -28.19
CA ASN A 341 27.85 39.89 -29.48
C ASN A 341 28.15 38.49 -30.01
N GLY A 342 27.15 37.80 -30.52
CA GLY A 342 27.39 36.45 -31.04
C GLY A 342 26.13 35.65 -31.35
N GLN A 343 26.38 34.38 -31.61
CA GLN A 343 25.35 33.37 -31.81
C GLN A 343 25.01 32.73 -30.47
N TYR A 344 23.72 32.62 -30.17
CA TYR A 344 23.18 32.03 -28.98
C TYR A 344 22.11 31.02 -29.34
N THR A 345 21.91 30.00 -28.49
CA THR A 345 20.79 29.07 -28.57
C THR A 345 19.78 29.40 -27.46
N LEU A 346 18.58 29.74 -27.89
CA LEU A 346 17.40 29.86 -27.01
C LEU A 346 16.81 28.47 -26.81
N TRP A 347 16.69 28.05 -25.57
CA TRP A 347 16.08 26.78 -25.14
C TRP A 347 14.76 27.08 -24.47
N ILE A 348 13.71 26.36 -24.85
CA ILE A 348 12.36 26.57 -24.32
C ILE A 348 11.82 25.22 -23.88
N ARG A 349 11.55 25.08 -22.58
CA ARG A 349 10.90 23.93 -22.04
C ARG A 349 9.39 24.09 -22.13
N HIS A 350 8.73 23.17 -22.85
CA HIS A 350 7.32 23.28 -23.18
C HIS A 350 6.58 21.96 -23.06
N ALA A 351 5.25 22.03 -22.92
CA ALA A 351 4.34 20.91 -23.10
C ALA A 351 3.24 21.27 -24.10
N ASN A 352 2.91 20.34 -24.99
CA ASN A 352 1.82 20.43 -25.93
C ASN A 352 1.06 19.10 -26.02
N GLY A 353 0.11 18.90 -25.13
CA GLY A 353 -0.78 17.74 -25.11
C GLY A 353 -1.91 17.80 -26.14
N GLY A 354 -1.97 18.85 -26.95
CA GLY A 354 -2.98 19.01 -28.02
C GLY A 354 -2.74 18.10 -29.21
N THR A 355 -3.58 18.23 -30.24
CA THR A 355 -3.56 17.37 -31.43
C THR A 355 -2.81 18.00 -32.63
N ALA A 356 -2.24 19.20 -32.47
CA ALA A 356 -1.54 19.91 -33.53
C ALA A 356 -0.35 20.70 -32.97
N ASN A 357 0.57 21.10 -33.90
CA ASN A 357 1.63 22.05 -33.58
C ASN A 357 1.04 23.40 -33.14
N ARG A 358 1.61 24.00 -32.08
CA ARG A 358 1.18 25.30 -31.51
C ARG A 358 2.29 26.34 -31.59
N PRO A 359 2.55 26.92 -32.79
CA PRO A 359 3.70 27.75 -33.03
C PRO A 359 3.65 29.08 -32.28
N LEU A 360 4.85 29.58 -31.91
CA LEU A 360 5.01 30.92 -31.34
C LEU A 360 5.92 31.78 -32.28
N ARG A 361 5.64 33.08 -32.35
CA ARG A 361 6.55 34.06 -32.88
C ARG A 361 7.58 34.44 -31.83
N VAL A 362 8.85 34.50 -32.21
CA VAL A 362 9.94 34.98 -31.35
C VAL A 362 10.34 36.39 -31.80
N ALA A 363 10.33 37.34 -30.85
CA ALA A 363 10.82 38.71 -31.06
C ALA A 363 11.92 39.01 -30.04
N VAL A 364 12.94 39.77 -30.49
CA VAL A 364 14.03 40.29 -29.65
C VAL A 364 13.92 41.82 -29.67
N ASP A 365 13.84 42.43 -28.47
CA ASP A 365 13.68 43.90 -28.31
C ASP A 365 12.53 44.47 -29.18
N GLY A 366 11.45 43.74 -29.32
CA GLY A 366 10.28 44.07 -30.12
C GLY A 366 10.37 43.73 -31.61
N ALA A 367 11.55 43.41 -32.15
CA ALA A 367 11.72 43.01 -33.53
C ALA A 367 11.51 41.50 -33.72
N THR A 368 10.66 41.09 -34.65
CA THR A 368 10.46 39.66 -34.97
C THR A 368 11.71 39.07 -35.59
N VAL A 369 12.30 38.07 -34.94
CA VAL A 369 13.48 37.35 -35.45
C VAL A 369 13.10 35.94 -35.97
N ILE A 370 12.04 35.31 -35.44
CA ILE A 370 11.47 34.08 -35.98
C ILE A 370 9.96 34.27 -36.06
N SER A 371 9.41 34.20 -37.25
CA SER A 371 7.98 34.43 -37.47
C SER A 371 7.10 33.29 -36.95
N SER A 372 7.63 32.05 -36.92
CA SER A 372 6.90 30.85 -36.48
C SER A 372 7.90 29.79 -36.02
N LEU A 373 8.11 29.69 -34.74
CA LEU A 373 8.86 28.60 -34.10
C LEU A 373 7.86 27.47 -33.76
N ALA A 374 8.15 26.26 -34.21
CA ALA A 374 7.28 25.12 -34.01
C ALA A 374 7.39 24.55 -32.58
N PHE A 375 6.24 24.21 -32.00
CA PHE A 375 6.11 23.48 -30.74
C PHE A 375 5.25 22.26 -31.02
N PRO A 376 5.87 21.14 -31.45
CA PRO A 376 5.15 19.92 -31.79
C PRO A 376 4.46 19.33 -30.58
N GLN A 377 3.58 18.38 -30.84
CA GLN A 377 2.91 17.59 -29.78
C GLN A 377 3.94 16.89 -28.92
N THR A 378 3.71 16.89 -27.59
CA THR A 378 4.53 16.15 -26.63
C THR A 378 3.88 14.83 -26.21
N GLY A 379 2.60 14.60 -26.56
CA GLY A 379 1.84 13.41 -26.21
C GLY A 379 1.01 13.56 -24.95
N SER A 380 1.38 14.49 -24.07
CA SER A 380 0.64 14.83 -22.84
C SER A 380 0.96 16.26 -22.43
N TRP A 381 0.07 16.90 -21.66
CA TRP A 381 0.32 18.20 -21.03
C TRP A 381 1.31 18.11 -19.85
N SER A 382 1.55 16.91 -19.33
CA SER A 382 2.57 16.64 -18.29
C SER A 382 3.89 16.09 -18.85
N GLU A 383 4.03 16.03 -20.19
CA GLU A 383 5.27 15.66 -20.88
C GLU A 383 5.98 16.92 -21.35
N TRP A 384 7.08 17.25 -20.68
CA TRP A 384 7.83 18.48 -20.91
C TRP A 384 9.10 18.19 -21.72
N ARG A 385 9.24 18.88 -22.87
CA ARG A 385 10.35 18.70 -23.81
C ARG A 385 11.05 20.04 -24.10
N LEU A 386 12.24 19.98 -24.69
CA LEU A 386 12.98 21.14 -25.15
C LEU A 386 12.76 21.38 -26.62
N VAL A 387 12.47 22.64 -26.96
CA VAL A 387 12.61 23.19 -28.29
C VAL A 387 13.73 24.22 -28.26
N SER A 388 14.54 24.30 -29.32
CA SER A 388 15.62 25.26 -29.41
C SER A 388 15.57 26.09 -30.70
N ALA A 389 16.11 27.30 -30.62
CA ALA A 389 16.25 28.19 -31.77
C ALA A 389 17.56 29.00 -31.67
N ASN A 390 18.26 29.15 -32.77
CA ASN A 390 19.48 29.97 -32.83
C ASN A 390 19.13 31.42 -33.05
N LEU A 391 19.75 32.32 -32.28
CA LEU A 391 19.59 33.77 -32.33
C LEU A 391 20.95 34.44 -32.48
N THR A 392 21.00 35.50 -33.29
CA THR A 392 22.13 36.43 -33.29
C THR A 392 21.81 37.59 -32.38
N LEU A 393 22.56 37.76 -31.29
CA LEU A 393 22.28 38.77 -30.28
C LEU A 393 23.49 39.71 -30.09
N ASN A 394 23.18 40.97 -29.84
CA ASN A 394 24.16 41.96 -29.41
C ASN A 394 24.32 41.90 -27.88
N ALA A 395 25.46 42.30 -27.37
CA ALA A 395 25.72 42.41 -25.93
C ALA A 395 24.72 43.37 -25.25
N GLY A 396 24.49 43.14 -23.96
CA GLY A 396 23.57 43.95 -23.17
C GLY A 396 22.28 43.21 -22.79
N SER A 397 21.33 43.94 -22.20
CA SER A 397 20.03 43.41 -21.85
C SER A 397 19.17 43.18 -23.09
N ARG A 398 18.61 41.98 -23.26
CA ARG A 398 17.77 41.57 -24.38
C ARG A 398 16.44 41.03 -23.89
N ALA A 399 15.35 41.60 -24.38
CA ALA A 399 13.99 41.14 -24.11
C ALA A 399 13.57 40.15 -25.21
N ILE A 400 13.40 38.90 -24.86
CA ILE A 400 12.95 37.83 -25.76
C ILE A 400 11.48 37.56 -25.48
N ARG A 401 10.62 37.77 -26.46
CA ARG A 401 9.17 37.64 -26.39
C ARG A 401 8.68 36.45 -27.22
N LEU A 402 7.89 35.59 -26.61
CA LEU A 402 7.21 34.46 -27.24
C LEU A 402 5.72 34.78 -27.36
N THR A 403 5.21 34.93 -28.59
CA THR A 403 3.82 35.37 -28.85
C THR A 403 3.04 34.29 -29.60
N SER A 404 1.84 33.93 -29.12
CA SER A 404 0.95 33.00 -29.81
C SER A 404 0.48 33.50 -31.16
N ILE A 405 0.48 32.60 -32.16
CA ILE A 405 0.09 32.89 -33.56
C ILE A 405 -0.78 31.75 -34.10
N GLY A 406 -1.98 32.08 -34.57
CA GLY A 406 -2.86 31.11 -35.23
C GLY A 406 -3.58 30.09 -34.35
N SER A 407 -3.07 29.81 -33.17
CA SER A 407 -3.70 28.94 -32.16
C SER A 407 -3.33 29.45 -30.77
N SER A 408 -3.97 28.95 -29.72
CA SER A 408 -3.40 29.08 -28.36
C SER A 408 -2.02 28.44 -28.35
N GLY A 409 -1.03 29.06 -27.65
CA GLY A 409 0.34 28.53 -27.58
C GLY A 409 0.44 27.21 -26.84
N PRO A 410 1.65 26.61 -26.78
CA PRO A 410 1.95 25.51 -25.87
C PRO A 410 2.03 26.02 -24.44
N ASN A 411 2.05 25.14 -23.44
CA ASN A 411 2.49 25.52 -22.11
C ASN A 411 3.98 25.77 -22.09
N ILE A 412 4.44 26.91 -21.54
CA ILE A 412 5.85 27.25 -21.41
C ILE A 412 6.25 27.24 -19.93
N ASP A 413 7.16 26.35 -19.62
CA ASP A 413 7.65 26.13 -18.26
C ASP A 413 8.85 27.06 -17.95
N ALA A 414 9.93 26.94 -18.73
CA ALA A 414 11.16 27.63 -18.46
C ALA A 414 11.95 27.92 -19.73
N VAL A 415 12.77 28.96 -19.70
CA VAL A 415 13.56 29.42 -20.86
C VAL A 415 15.01 29.65 -20.44
N ALA A 416 15.95 29.16 -21.25
CA ALA A 416 17.38 29.41 -21.06
C ALA A 416 18.00 29.97 -22.35
N LEU A 417 19.09 30.73 -22.21
CA LEU A 417 19.89 31.27 -23.30
C LEU A 417 21.35 30.86 -23.07
N THR A 418 21.91 30.09 -24.00
CA THR A 418 23.31 29.63 -23.90
C THR A 418 24.08 30.09 -25.14
N PRO A 419 25.43 30.23 -25.09
CA PRO A 419 26.25 30.34 -26.27
C PRO A 419 25.96 29.21 -27.28
N ALA A 420 26.02 29.49 -28.59
CA ALA A 420 25.73 28.47 -29.59
C ALA A 420 26.61 27.22 -29.42
N GLY A 421 25.96 26.04 -29.52
CA GLY A 421 26.62 24.77 -29.34
C GLY A 421 26.76 24.31 -27.86
N THR A 422 26.30 25.13 -26.91
CA THR A 422 26.30 24.78 -25.48
C THR A 422 24.91 24.26 -25.09
N GLN A 423 24.86 23.08 -24.45
CA GLN A 423 23.63 22.50 -23.92
C GLN A 423 23.19 23.21 -22.64
N PRO A 424 21.88 23.16 -22.27
CA PRO A 424 21.41 23.63 -20.98
C PRO A 424 22.09 22.88 -19.83
N THR A 425 22.28 23.57 -18.72
CA THR A 425 22.87 22.98 -17.54
C THR A 425 21.95 21.89 -16.97
N VAL A 426 22.54 20.76 -16.64
CA VAL A 426 21.87 19.64 -15.95
C VAL A 426 22.29 19.60 -14.48
N ILE A 427 21.47 18.96 -13.65
CA ILE A 427 21.80 18.67 -12.23
C ILE A 427 23.11 17.90 -12.21
N PRO A 428 24.08 18.29 -11.37
CA PRO A 428 25.39 17.62 -11.27
C PRO A 428 25.25 16.13 -11.03
N ALA A 429 26.07 15.31 -11.71
CA ALA A 429 26.01 13.85 -11.61
C ALA A 429 26.26 13.30 -10.20
N ALA A 430 26.84 14.11 -9.29
CA ALA A 430 27.00 13.78 -7.87
C ALA A 430 25.67 13.74 -7.11
N ILE A 431 24.62 14.36 -7.65
CA ILE A 431 23.26 14.33 -7.08
C ILE A 431 22.47 13.28 -7.86
N PRO A 432 22.02 12.22 -7.21
CA PRO A 432 21.25 11.18 -7.85
C PRO A 432 19.96 11.72 -8.46
N THR A 433 19.71 11.35 -9.70
CA THR A 433 18.47 11.65 -10.42
C THR A 433 17.94 10.39 -11.09
N TRP A 434 16.61 10.30 -11.26
CA TRP A 434 15.99 9.09 -11.73
C TRP A 434 14.99 9.34 -12.85
N ARG A 435 14.77 8.28 -13.61
CA ARG A 435 13.59 8.04 -14.41
C ARG A 435 12.65 7.15 -13.62
N HIS A 436 11.37 7.46 -13.54
CA HIS A 436 10.36 6.65 -12.88
C HIS A 436 10.36 5.23 -13.47
N LEU A 437 10.64 4.24 -12.63
CA LEU A 437 10.44 2.84 -12.97
C LEU A 437 8.94 2.53 -12.82
N ARG A 438 8.21 2.64 -13.93
CA ARG A 438 6.76 2.44 -13.94
C ARG A 438 6.37 1.02 -13.53
N PRO A 439 5.26 0.82 -12.79
CA PRO A 439 4.72 -0.49 -12.52
C PRO A 439 4.39 -1.23 -13.81
N ILE A 440 4.41 -2.56 -13.78
CA ILE A 440 4.05 -3.39 -14.93
C ILE A 440 2.55 -3.50 -15.14
N ILE A 441 1.78 -3.26 -14.08
CA ILE A 441 0.32 -3.17 -14.08
C ILE A 441 -0.11 -2.30 -12.91
N ASP A 442 -1.14 -1.50 -13.13
CA ASP A 442 -1.89 -0.81 -12.08
C ASP A 442 -3.40 -1.06 -12.23
N TRP A 443 -4.17 -0.81 -11.15
CA TRP A 443 -5.62 -0.90 -11.19
C TRP A 443 -6.27 0.13 -10.29
N SER A 444 -7.45 0.60 -10.73
CA SER A 444 -8.15 1.74 -10.13
C SER A 444 -8.94 1.36 -8.88
N HIS A 445 -9.02 2.29 -7.92
CA HIS A 445 -9.90 2.22 -6.77
C HIS A 445 -11.38 2.47 -7.13
N VAL A 446 -11.67 3.29 -8.14
CA VAL A 446 -13.04 3.80 -8.39
C VAL A 446 -13.76 3.16 -9.58
N SER A 447 -13.04 2.47 -10.44
CA SER A 447 -13.62 1.90 -11.67
C SER A 447 -12.95 0.58 -12.03
N SER A 448 -13.67 -0.31 -12.70
CA SER A 448 -13.10 -1.54 -13.25
C SER A 448 -12.13 -1.20 -14.38
N LEU A 449 -10.94 -0.79 -14.02
CA LEU A 449 -9.88 -0.31 -14.89
C LEU A 449 -8.51 -0.79 -14.39
N ALA A 450 -7.93 -1.74 -15.11
CA ALA A 450 -6.53 -2.14 -14.92
C ALA A 450 -5.75 -1.74 -16.18
N ARG A 451 -4.48 -1.30 -16.01
CA ARG A 451 -3.67 -0.75 -17.09
C ARG A 451 -2.26 -1.30 -17.06
N THR A 452 -1.62 -1.29 -18.21
CA THR A 452 -0.21 -1.59 -18.41
C THR A 452 0.51 -0.37 -18.99
N PRO A 453 1.83 -0.19 -18.73
CA PRO A 453 2.57 0.93 -19.28
C PRO A 453 2.66 0.88 -20.80
N GLY A 454 2.50 2.03 -21.45
CA GLY A 454 2.64 2.26 -22.86
C GLY A 454 3.30 3.59 -23.16
N PHE A 455 3.36 3.94 -24.44
CA PHE A 455 3.83 5.25 -24.91
C PHE A 455 2.92 5.79 -26.00
N THR A 456 2.64 7.09 -25.94
CA THR A 456 1.90 7.84 -26.98
C THR A 456 2.76 9.04 -27.40
N LEU A 457 3.13 9.13 -28.66
CA LEU A 457 4.04 10.17 -29.18
C LEU A 457 5.33 10.29 -28.33
N ASN A 458 5.87 9.15 -27.89
CA ASN A 458 7.03 9.02 -27.02
C ASN A 458 6.80 9.41 -25.53
N ALA A 459 5.66 9.99 -25.16
CA ALA A 459 5.31 10.24 -23.77
C ALA A 459 4.82 8.97 -23.08
N ALA A 460 5.09 8.83 -21.79
CA ALA A 460 4.49 7.78 -20.96
C ALA A 460 2.97 7.83 -21.06
N SER A 461 2.36 6.68 -21.26
CA SER A 461 0.91 6.52 -21.30
C SER A 461 0.52 5.17 -20.68
N ALA A 462 -0.77 4.96 -20.47
CA ALA A 462 -1.32 3.72 -19.95
C ALA A 462 -2.21 3.07 -21.03
N ILE A 463 -2.21 1.73 -21.08
CA ILE A 463 -3.03 0.95 -22.00
C ILE A 463 -3.92 0.04 -21.16
N THR A 464 -5.23 0.18 -21.31
CA THR A 464 -6.21 -0.63 -20.56
C THR A 464 -6.06 -2.12 -20.89
N VAL A 465 -6.12 -2.96 -19.86
CA VAL A 465 -6.20 -4.41 -20.01
C VAL A 465 -7.47 -4.78 -20.80
N GLY A 466 -7.32 -5.61 -21.82
CA GLY A 466 -8.37 -5.96 -22.76
C GLY A 466 -8.52 -5.01 -23.95
N ALA A 467 -7.86 -3.84 -23.94
CA ALA A 467 -7.82 -2.96 -25.12
C ALA A 467 -6.76 -3.40 -26.12
N MET A 468 -6.91 -2.95 -27.36
CA MET A 468 -5.96 -3.21 -28.44
C MET A 468 -4.56 -2.68 -28.10
N GLY A 469 -3.54 -3.53 -28.14
CA GLY A 469 -2.16 -3.19 -27.78
C GLY A 469 -1.84 -3.32 -26.28
N GLY A 470 -2.83 -3.58 -25.43
CA GLY A 470 -2.64 -3.89 -24.02
C GLY A 470 -2.59 -5.39 -23.72
N ALA A 471 -2.41 -5.73 -22.45
CA ALA A 471 -2.51 -7.10 -21.98
C ALA A 471 -3.93 -7.65 -22.23
N THR A 472 -4.02 -8.94 -22.59
CA THR A 472 -5.32 -9.60 -22.71
C THR A 472 -5.93 -9.88 -21.33
N GLY A 473 -7.24 -9.84 -21.22
CA GLY A 473 -7.99 -10.11 -19.98
C GLY A 473 -9.14 -9.14 -19.77
N ALA A 474 -9.90 -9.36 -18.70
CA ALA A 474 -10.94 -8.44 -18.28
C ALA A 474 -10.34 -7.37 -17.34
N PRO A 475 -10.78 -6.11 -17.44
CA PRO A 475 -10.39 -5.09 -16.47
C PRO A 475 -10.96 -5.41 -15.07
N PHE A 476 -10.34 -4.88 -14.03
CA PHE A 476 -10.71 -5.09 -12.64
C PHE A 476 -10.41 -3.86 -11.79
N THR A 477 -10.89 -3.85 -10.57
CA THR A 477 -10.70 -2.80 -9.57
C THR A 477 -10.20 -3.42 -8.28
N GLY A 478 -9.58 -2.63 -7.40
CA GLY A 478 -9.12 -3.07 -6.09
C GLY A 478 -8.56 -1.92 -5.27
N PHE A 479 -8.21 -2.20 -4.01
CA PHE A 479 -7.87 -1.17 -3.02
C PHE A 479 -6.66 -1.52 -2.15
N CYS A 480 -6.09 -2.72 -2.29
CA CYS A 480 -4.96 -3.12 -1.48
C CYS A 480 -4.17 -4.25 -2.14
N ALA A 481 -3.12 -3.90 -2.87
CA ALA A 481 -2.29 -4.82 -3.65
C ALA A 481 -1.54 -5.83 -2.77
N ILE A 482 -1.67 -7.11 -3.10
CA ILE A 482 -0.94 -8.22 -2.51
C ILE A 482 -0.06 -8.86 -3.57
N GLY A 483 1.25 -8.74 -3.44
CA GLY A 483 2.19 -9.52 -4.24
C GLY A 483 2.12 -11.01 -3.88
N GLY A 484 2.36 -11.89 -4.85
CA GLY A 484 2.31 -13.32 -4.64
C GLY A 484 3.39 -14.07 -5.42
N PRO A 485 3.40 -15.41 -5.38
CA PRO A 485 4.46 -16.22 -5.98
C PRO A 485 4.30 -16.32 -7.50
N ILE A 486 5.41 -16.69 -8.16
CA ILE A 486 5.40 -17.15 -9.55
C ILE A 486 5.21 -18.66 -9.55
N VAL A 487 4.33 -19.14 -10.42
CA VAL A 487 4.06 -20.58 -10.59
C VAL A 487 5.21 -21.19 -11.39
N ASP A 488 6.28 -21.58 -10.70
CA ASP A 488 7.44 -22.29 -11.29
C ASP A 488 7.36 -23.78 -10.94
N ARG A 489 6.31 -24.44 -11.44
CA ARG A 489 6.02 -25.84 -11.13
C ARG A 489 5.48 -26.57 -12.35
N PRO A 490 6.17 -27.65 -12.81
CA PRO A 490 5.72 -28.44 -13.96
C PRO A 490 4.46 -29.29 -13.70
N ASP A 491 4.11 -29.50 -12.43
CA ASP A 491 2.91 -30.21 -11.97
C ASP A 491 1.65 -29.35 -11.96
N TRP A 492 1.76 -28.05 -12.24
CA TRP A 492 0.62 -27.15 -12.43
C TRP A 492 0.14 -27.13 -13.89
N PRO A 493 -1.13 -26.73 -14.14
CA PRO A 493 -1.63 -26.56 -15.50
C PRO A 493 -0.71 -25.67 -16.34
N ILE A 494 -0.47 -26.05 -17.58
CA ILE A 494 0.46 -25.36 -18.47
C ILE A 494 0.09 -23.88 -18.65
N GLU A 495 -1.19 -23.55 -18.62
CA GLU A 495 -1.72 -22.20 -18.71
C GLU A 495 -1.45 -21.32 -17.49
N LEU A 496 -1.06 -21.93 -16.36
CA LEU A 496 -0.67 -21.23 -15.13
C LEU A 496 0.84 -21.20 -14.92
N GLN A 497 1.61 -22.07 -15.59
CA GLN A 497 3.06 -22.10 -15.45
C GLN A 497 3.69 -20.78 -15.91
N GLY A 498 4.64 -20.26 -15.14
CA GLY A 498 5.33 -19.00 -15.38
C GLY A 498 4.51 -17.76 -15.05
N ARG A 499 3.25 -17.89 -14.60
CA ARG A 499 2.44 -16.75 -14.19
C ARG A 499 2.78 -16.27 -12.79
N LEU A 500 2.78 -14.96 -12.61
CA LEU A 500 2.75 -14.32 -11.29
C LEU A 500 1.31 -14.33 -10.76
N LEU A 501 1.14 -14.84 -9.55
CA LEU A 501 -0.08 -14.69 -8.78
C LEU A 501 -0.02 -13.38 -8.01
N PHE A 502 -1.13 -12.66 -7.94
CA PHE A 502 -1.25 -11.46 -7.12
C PHE A 502 -2.71 -11.34 -6.63
N GLY A 503 -2.92 -10.57 -5.61
CA GLY A 503 -4.26 -10.44 -5.06
C GLY A 503 -4.57 -9.03 -4.59
N ASP A 504 -5.78 -8.88 -4.05
CA ASP A 504 -6.24 -7.67 -3.40
C ASP A 504 -6.96 -8.03 -2.11
N TYR A 505 -6.54 -7.38 -1.00
CA TYR A 505 -7.08 -7.65 0.33
C TYR A 505 -8.55 -7.20 0.46
N VAL A 506 -8.89 -6.05 -0.09
CA VAL A 506 -10.23 -5.45 0.02
C VAL A 506 -11.18 -6.02 -1.01
N SER A 507 -10.73 -6.16 -2.25
CA SER A 507 -11.55 -6.70 -3.34
C SER A 507 -11.59 -8.24 -3.37
N ASN A 508 -10.91 -8.90 -2.41
CA ASN A 508 -11.06 -10.33 -2.12
C ASN A 508 -10.76 -11.27 -3.29
N PHE A 509 -9.80 -10.91 -4.14
CA PHE A 509 -9.44 -11.74 -5.28
C PHE A 509 -8.00 -12.22 -5.28
N ILE A 510 -7.77 -13.32 -5.99
CA ILE A 510 -6.47 -13.74 -6.50
C ILE A 510 -6.54 -13.73 -8.02
N ARG A 511 -5.58 -13.08 -8.67
CA ARG A 511 -5.44 -13.02 -10.13
C ARG A 511 -4.09 -13.54 -10.56
N THR A 512 -3.97 -13.82 -11.86
CA THR A 512 -2.73 -14.24 -12.49
C THR A 512 -2.33 -13.25 -13.55
N MET A 513 -1.03 -13.05 -13.76
CA MET A 513 -0.51 -12.34 -14.92
C MET A 513 0.63 -13.13 -15.59
N MET A 514 0.67 -13.09 -16.90
CA MET A 514 1.81 -13.58 -17.68
C MET A 514 2.71 -12.39 -18.02
N ILE A 515 3.98 -12.52 -17.69
CA ILE A 515 5.00 -11.50 -17.93
C ILE A 515 5.93 -12.02 -19.02
N SER A 516 6.16 -11.24 -20.06
CA SER A 516 7.09 -11.58 -21.14
C SER A 516 8.55 -11.53 -20.68
N SER A 517 9.45 -12.06 -21.48
CA SER A 517 10.90 -11.96 -21.25
C SER A 517 11.41 -10.51 -21.20
N THR A 518 10.70 -9.57 -21.83
CA THR A 518 10.99 -8.13 -21.75
C THR A 518 10.44 -7.43 -20.52
N GLY A 519 9.62 -8.15 -19.71
CA GLY A 519 9.02 -7.64 -18.49
C GLY A 519 7.63 -7.00 -18.67
N ALA A 520 7.05 -7.06 -19.88
CA ALA A 520 5.72 -6.55 -20.14
C ALA A 520 4.65 -7.59 -19.75
N VAL A 521 3.55 -7.15 -19.13
CA VAL A 521 2.38 -7.99 -18.91
C VAL A 521 1.68 -8.26 -20.24
N THR A 522 1.49 -9.53 -20.58
CA THR A 522 0.82 -9.95 -21.82
C THR A 522 -0.60 -10.41 -21.61
N SER A 523 -0.92 -10.90 -20.43
CA SER A 523 -2.28 -11.27 -20.05
C SER A 523 -2.49 -11.17 -18.54
N ALA A 524 -3.71 -10.82 -18.14
CA ALA A 524 -4.19 -10.89 -16.75
C ALA A 524 -5.48 -11.75 -16.71
N GLY A 525 -5.58 -12.64 -15.71
CA GLY A 525 -6.69 -13.57 -15.61
C GLY A 525 -7.16 -13.77 -14.17
N ILE A 526 -8.36 -14.29 -14.03
CA ILE A 526 -8.93 -14.64 -12.72
C ILE A 526 -8.31 -15.96 -12.27
N PHE A 527 -7.96 -16.05 -10.99
CA PHE A 527 -7.65 -17.32 -10.32
C PHE A 527 -8.77 -17.67 -9.33
N ASP A 528 -9.10 -16.75 -8.42
CA ASP A 528 -10.20 -16.88 -7.46
C ASP A 528 -10.71 -15.48 -7.10
N ASP A 529 -12.01 -15.22 -7.25
CA ASP A 529 -12.64 -13.92 -6.96
C ASP A 529 -13.36 -13.91 -5.58
N ASN A 530 -13.10 -14.91 -4.72
CA ASN A 530 -13.74 -14.99 -3.40
C ASN A 530 -12.76 -15.45 -2.30
N VAL A 531 -11.79 -14.62 -2.00
CA VAL A 531 -10.76 -14.86 -0.99
C VAL A 531 -10.75 -13.71 0.05
N PRO A 532 -11.81 -13.58 0.87
CA PRO A 532 -11.92 -12.45 1.79
C PRO A 532 -10.77 -12.40 2.78
N GLY A 533 -10.21 -11.19 2.97
CA GLY A 533 -9.13 -10.95 3.91
C GLY A 533 -7.79 -11.55 3.50
N LEU A 534 -7.50 -11.69 2.21
CA LEU A 534 -6.23 -12.19 1.71
C LEU A 534 -5.06 -11.33 2.19
N THR A 535 -4.06 -11.97 2.83
CA THR A 535 -2.87 -11.25 3.32
C THR A 535 -1.56 -11.76 2.77
N SER A 536 -1.49 -12.99 2.28
CA SER A 536 -0.27 -13.55 1.70
C SER A 536 -0.57 -14.77 0.84
N LEU A 537 0.29 -15.01 -0.13
CA LEU A 537 0.27 -16.17 -1.02
C LEU A 537 1.64 -16.84 -1.02
N ALA A 538 1.69 -18.15 -0.92
CA ALA A 538 2.94 -18.92 -1.02
C ALA A 538 2.70 -20.30 -1.63
N ILE A 539 3.63 -20.78 -2.44
CA ILE A 539 3.62 -22.14 -2.96
C ILE A 539 4.43 -23.01 -2.01
N ASN A 540 3.83 -24.12 -1.57
CA ASN A 540 4.52 -25.12 -0.77
C ASN A 540 5.54 -25.86 -1.66
N PRO A 541 6.84 -25.79 -1.36
CA PRO A 541 7.86 -26.41 -2.22
C PRO A 541 7.80 -27.94 -2.23
N SER A 542 7.19 -28.56 -1.20
CA SER A 542 7.17 -30.03 -1.10
C SER A 542 6.08 -30.67 -1.96
N ASP A 543 4.91 -30.04 -2.11
CA ASP A 543 3.76 -30.63 -2.79
C ASP A 543 3.13 -29.73 -3.86
N GLY A 544 3.72 -28.57 -4.10
CA GLY A 544 3.26 -27.61 -5.11
C GLY A 544 1.95 -26.92 -4.81
N SER A 545 1.30 -27.18 -3.68
CA SER A 545 0.05 -26.50 -3.34
C SER A 545 0.27 -24.99 -3.10
N LEU A 546 -0.67 -24.17 -3.58
CA LEU A 546 -0.72 -22.76 -3.23
C LEU A 546 -1.45 -22.59 -1.89
N TRP A 547 -0.90 -21.79 -1.02
CA TRP A 547 -1.49 -21.43 0.25
C TRP A 547 -1.77 -19.92 0.28
N ALA A 548 -2.99 -19.58 0.70
CA ALA A 548 -3.40 -18.21 0.95
C ALA A 548 -3.68 -18.04 2.45
N THR A 549 -3.04 -17.06 3.08
CA THR A 549 -3.39 -16.64 4.44
C THR A 549 -4.47 -15.59 4.37
N ARG A 550 -5.44 -15.68 5.30
CA ARG A 550 -6.53 -14.72 5.43
C ARG A 550 -6.54 -14.13 6.83
N TRP A 551 -6.91 -12.87 6.92
CA TRP A 551 -6.88 -12.11 8.16
C TRP A 551 -7.69 -12.76 9.30
N THR A 552 -8.93 -13.14 9.04
CA THR A 552 -9.85 -13.59 10.10
C THR A 552 -10.12 -15.10 10.12
N ASN A 553 -9.82 -15.85 9.06
CA ASN A 553 -10.32 -17.21 8.86
C ASN A 553 -9.26 -18.26 8.48
N GLY A 554 -8.00 -18.02 8.80
CA GLY A 554 -6.94 -19.00 8.69
C GLY A 554 -6.40 -19.19 7.27
N LEU A 555 -6.20 -20.43 6.85
CA LEU A 555 -5.50 -20.78 5.63
C LEU A 555 -6.43 -21.43 4.60
N ILE A 556 -6.29 -21.02 3.34
CA ILE A 556 -6.84 -21.73 2.19
C ILE A 556 -5.69 -22.44 1.48
N ARG A 557 -5.90 -23.69 1.11
CA ARG A 557 -4.98 -24.48 0.30
C ARG A 557 -5.63 -24.78 -1.05
N TYR A 558 -4.93 -24.40 -2.12
CA TYR A 558 -5.27 -24.77 -3.50
C TYR A 558 -4.35 -25.88 -3.96
N ARG A 559 -4.92 -26.94 -4.47
CA ARG A 559 -4.18 -28.02 -5.15
C ARG A 559 -4.72 -28.18 -6.55
N TYR A 560 -3.84 -28.32 -7.49
CA TYR A 560 -4.27 -28.76 -8.81
C TYR A 560 -4.66 -30.24 -8.73
N ALA A 561 -5.86 -30.51 -9.19
CA ALA A 561 -6.35 -31.86 -9.46
C ALA A 561 -6.76 -31.92 -10.93
N PRO A 562 -6.31 -32.93 -11.68
CA PRO A 562 -6.79 -33.10 -13.05
C PRO A 562 -8.30 -33.30 -13.06
N THR A 563 -8.96 -32.95 -14.16
CA THR A 563 -10.44 -33.01 -14.30
C THR A 563 -11.07 -34.40 -14.06
N THR A 564 -10.24 -35.41 -13.93
CA THR A 564 -10.63 -36.77 -13.51
C THR A 564 -9.90 -37.07 -12.20
N GLY A 565 -10.66 -37.25 -11.11
CA GLY A 565 -10.13 -37.62 -9.79
C GLY A 565 -9.84 -36.43 -8.90
N GLN A 566 -10.70 -35.43 -8.88
CA GLN A 566 -10.63 -34.34 -7.91
C GLN A 566 -10.91 -34.86 -6.49
N PRO A 567 -10.23 -34.32 -5.45
CA PRO A 567 -10.55 -34.70 -4.09
C PRO A 567 -11.96 -34.25 -3.70
N PRO A 568 -12.62 -35.04 -2.86
CA PRO A 568 -13.95 -34.72 -2.38
C PRO A 568 -13.91 -33.45 -1.50
N ILE A 569 -15.03 -32.75 -1.43
CA ILE A 569 -15.24 -31.60 -0.54
C ILE A 569 -15.93 -32.09 0.73
N ALA A 570 -15.20 -32.12 1.84
CA ALA A 570 -15.76 -32.51 3.14
C ALA A 570 -16.56 -31.37 3.74
N ARG A 571 -17.77 -31.71 4.24
CA ARG A 571 -18.66 -30.84 5.01
C ARG A 571 -19.08 -31.59 6.26
N LEU A 572 -19.09 -30.89 7.41
CA LEU A 572 -19.53 -31.48 8.68
C LEU A 572 -20.42 -30.48 9.43
N SER A 573 -21.52 -30.97 9.93
CA SER A 573 -22.40 -30.25 10.86
C SER A 573 -22.74 -31.12 12.07
N THR A 574 -23.12 -30.49 13.15
CA THR A 574 -23.61 -31.15 14.39
C THR A 574 -25.00 -30.63 14.72
N SER A 575 -25.84 -31.50 15.28
CA SER A 575 -27.19 -31.14 15.75
C SER A 575 -27.16 -30.23 16.99
N ALA A 576 -26.07 -30.27 17.77
CA ALA A 576 -25.82 -29.37 18.88
C ALA A 576 -24.31 -29.18 19.06
N ALA A 577 -23.89 -27.94 19.25
CA ALA A 577 -22.51 -27.59 19.53
C ALA A 577 -22.16 -27.75 21.04
N TYR A 578 -23.17 -27.72 21.92
CA TYR A 578 -22.98 -27.84 23.38
C TYR A 578 -24.21 -28.39 24.10
N GLY A 579 -24.02 -28.81 25.31
CA GLY A 579 -25.12 -29.29 26.20
C GLY A 579 -24.61 -30.06 27.44
N PRO A 580 -25.52 -30.47 28.32
CA PRO A 580 -25.17 -31.22 29.52
C PRO A 580 -24.69 -32.65 29.22
N SER A 581 -23.87 -33.20 30.08
CA SER A 581 -23.42 -34.60 30.02
C SER A 581 -24.54 -35.56 30.54
N PRO A 582 -24.80 -36.69 29.85
CA PRO A 582 -24.28 -37.09 28.55
C PRO A 582 -24.97 -36.34 27.39
N LEU A 583 -24.19 -35.84 26.42
CA LEU A 583 -24.71 -35.13 25.25
C LEU A 583 -24.69 -36.04 24.02
N THR A 584 -25.85 -36.35 23.49
CA THR A 584 -25.97 -37.11 22.24
C THR A 584 -26.20 -36.17 21.09
N VAL A 585 -25.30 -36.19 20.12
CA VAL A 585 -25.37 -35.36 18.90
C VAL A 585 -25.44 -36.22 17.64
N THR A 586 -26.07 -35.69 16.63
CA THR A 586 -25.99 -36.21 15.26
C THR A 586 -24.94 -35.43 14.52
N LEU A 587 -23.90 -36.10 14.05
CA LEU A 587 -22.85 -35.56 13.18
C LEU A 587 -23.22 -35.91 11.74
N SER A 588 -23.30 -34.94 10.89
CA SER A 588 -23.69 -35.10 9.48
C SER A 588 -22.64 -34.59 8.52
N ALA A 589 -22.09 -35.49 7.75
CA ALA A 589 -21.23 -35.22 6.59
C ALA A 589 -22.00 -35.35 5.24
N ALA A 590 -23.34 -35.42 5.29
CA ALA A 590 -24.17 -35.66 4.11
C ALA A 590 -24.11 -34.51 3.06
N ALA A 591 -23.64 -33.33 3.46
CA ALA A 591 -23.41 -32.20 2.55
C ALA A 591 -22.05 -32.30 1.84
N SER A 592 -21.21 -33.28 2.15
CA SER A 592 -19.97 -33.54 1.43
C SER A 592 -20.28 -34.00 0.01
N ASN A 593 -19.49 -33.56 -0.95
CA ASN A 593 -19.66 -33.95 -2.35
C ASN A 593 -18.32 -34.24 -3.01
N ASP A 594 -18.35 -35.08 -4.00
CA ASP A 594 -17.28 -35.28 -4.97
C ASP A 594 -17.57 -34.43 -6.19
N PRO A 595 -16.61 -33.66 -6.72
CA PRO A 595 -16.83 -32.82 -7.89
C PRO A 595 -17.25 -33.60 -9.13
N GLU A 596 -16.80 -34.84 -9.28
CA GLU A 596 -17.19 -35.75 -10.36
C GLU A 596 -18.44 -36.58 -10.04
N GLY A 597 -19.00 -36.45 -8.85
CA GLY A 597 -20.19 -37.19 -8.42
C GLY A 597 -19.91 -38.62 -7.99
N ALA A 598 -18.66 -38.97 -7.68
CA ALA A 598 -18.30 -40.30 -7.23
C ALA A 598 -18.85 -40.60 -5.83
N ALA A 599 -19.05 -41.87 -5.53
CA ALA A 599 -19.52 -42.31 -4.21
C ALA A 599 -18.44 -42.12 -3.14
N LEU A 600 -18.83 -41.50 -2.03
CA LEU A 600 -17.92 -41.14 -0.96
C LEU A 600 -17.93 -42.17 0.17
N THR A 601 -16.77 -42.36 0.78
CA THR A 601 -16.62 -43.09 2.03
C THR A 601 -16.23 -42.14 3.16
N TYR A 602 -16.70 -42.42 4.38
CA TYR A 602 -16.55 -41.52 5.52
C TYR A 602 -15.82 -42.21 6.65
N THR A 603 -14.73 -41.63 7.10
CA THR A 603 -13.99 -42.10 8.29
C THR A 603 -14.07 -41.04 9.37
N TRP A 604 -14.65 -41.40 10.49
CA TRP A 604 -14.91 -40.53 11.62
C TRP A 604 -13.83 -40.67 12.69
N ASN A 605 -13.34 -39.54 13.16
CA ASN A 605 -12.62 -39.42 14.41
C ASN A 605 -13.51 -38.61 15.38
N PHE A 606 -14.03 -39.22 16.43
CA PHE A 606 -14.97 -38.55 17.32
C PHE A 606 -14.33 -37.60 18.32
N GLY A 607 -12.99 -37.51 18.37
CA GLY A 607 -12.27 -36.59 19.26
C GLY A 607 -12.34 -37.02 20.74
N ASP A 608 -12.93 -38.20 21.04
CA ASP A 608 -13.14 -38.71 22.38
C ASP A 608 -12.13 -39.81 22.79
N GLY A 609 -11.07 -39.97 22.00
CA GLY A 609 -10.04 -40.99 22.18
C GLY A 609 -10.42 -42.39 21.67
N SER A 610 -11.63 -42.59 21.12
CA SER A 610 -12.01 -43.84 20.48
C SER A 610 -11.27 -44.00 19.12
N ALA A 611 -11.11 -45.27 18.70
CA ALA A 611 -10.52 -45.55 17.38
C ALA A 611 -11.37 -44.97 16.26
N PRO A 612 -10.75 -44.52 15.13
CA PRO A 612 -11.49 -44.06 13.96
C PRO A 612 -12.51 -45.10 13.48
N PHE A 613 -13.68 -44.60 13.05
CA PHE A 613 -14.82 -45.41 12.62
C PHE A 613 -15.16 -45.09 11.17
N THR A 614 -15.16 -46.09 10.30
CA THR A 614 -15.67 -45.97 8.94
C THR A 614 -17.14 -46.33 8.89
N GLY A 615 -17.99 -45.42 8.37
CA GLY A 615 -19.43 -45.61 8.47
C GLY A 615 -20.23 -44.69 7.53
N PRO A 616 -21.53 -44.57 7.79
CA PRO A 616 -22.41 -43.73 6.95
C PRO A 616 -22.07 -42.24 7.08
N ALA A 617 -22.58 -41.44 6.13
CA ALA A 617 -22.43 -39.99 6.12
C ALA A 617 -23.05 -39.29 7.35
N VAL A 618 -23.97 -39.97 8.05
CA VAL A 618 -24.62 -39.43 9.25
C VAL A 618 -24.47 -40.44 10.38
N VAL A 619 -23.96 -40.01 11.49
CA VAL A 619 -23.73 -40.86 12.66
C VAL A 619 -24.23 -40.16 13.94
N SER A 620 -24.65 -40.95 14.92
CA SER A 620 -24.95 -40.42 16.23
C SER A 620 -23.84 -40.76 17.20
N ARG A 621 -23.41 -39.79 18.03
CA ARG A 621 -22.40 -40.00 19.06
C ARG A 621 -22.85 -39.37 20.35
N THR A 622 -22.60 -40.11 21.46
CA THR A 622 -22.83 -39.61 22.81
C THR A 622 -21.49 -39.28 23.45
N TYR A 623 -21.32 -38.01 23.80
CA TYR A 623 -20.18 -37.49 24.51
C TYR A 623 -20.50 -37.41 26.02
N SER A 624 -19.59 -37.90 26.84
CA SER A 624 -19.72 -37.87 28.30
C SER A 624 -18.51 -37.19 28.90
N ALA A 625 -18.76 -36.31 29.85
CA ALA A 625 -17.75 -35.62 30.63
C ALA A 625 -18.00 -35.85 32.14
N ALA A 626 -16.99 -35.66 32.97
CA ALA A 626 -17.17 -35.67 34.42
C ALA A 626 -18.20 -34.61 34.85
N SER A 627 -18.98 -34.91 35.88
CA SER A 627 -20.06 -34.02 36.34
C SER A 627 -19.54 -32.59 36.60
N GLY A 628 -20.12 -31.60 35.95
CA GLY A 628 -19.76 -30.21 36.11
C GLY A 628 -18.40 -29.80 35.52
N VAL A 629 -17.73 -30.68 34.75
CA VAL A 629 -16.45 -30.35 34.10
C VAL A 629 -16.68 -30.04 32.65
N PRO A 630 -16.48 -28.77 32.18
CA PRO A 630 -16.54 -28.42 30.77
C PRO A 630 -15.51 -29.23 30.02
N THR A 631 -15.93 -29.88 28.94
CA THR A 631 -15.05 -30.76 28.16
C THR A 631 -15.31 -30.59 26.68
N ARG A 632 -14.26 -30.25 25.95
CA ARG A 632 -14.25 -30.08 24.51
C ARG A 632 -13.96 -31.39 23.81
N PHE A 633 -14.70 -31.66 22.77
CA PHE A 633 -14.46 -32.71 21.80
C PHE A 633 -14.41 -32.10 20.39
N ASP A 634 -13.50 -32.58 19.57
CA ASP A 634 -13.29 -32.09 18.17
C ASP A 634 -13.58 -33.25 17.20
N PRO A 635 -14.86 -33.67 17.02
CA PRO A 635 -15.18 -34.66 16.02
C PRO A 635 -14.79 -34.16 14.61
N ALA A 636 -14.13 -35.04 13.88
CA ALA A 636 -13.70 -34.83 12.52
C ALA A 636 -14.19 -35.97 11.61
N VAL A 637 -14.43 -35.62 10.36
CA VAL A 637 -14.70 -36.61 9.32
C VAL A 637 -13.68 -36.48 8.19
N THR A 638 -13.07 -37.58 7.80
CA THR A 638 -12.30 -37.68 6.56
C THR A 638 -13.17 -38.34 5.51
N VAL A 639 -13.39 -37.62 4.43
CA VAL A 639 -14.17 -38.09 3.28
C VAL A 639 -13.20 -38.55 2.21
N ARG A 640 -13.46 -39.70 1.59
CA ARG A 640 -12.59 -40.31 0.58
C ARG A 640 -13.40 -40.73 -0.63
N ASP A 641 -12.86 -40.45 -1.84
CA ASP A 641 -13.36 -40.92 -3.12
C ASP A 641 -12.86 -42.35 -3.48
N PRO A 642 -13.35 -42.96 -4.55
CA PRO A 642 -12.87 -44.29 -5.00
C PRO A 642 -11.43 -44.29 -5.51
N LEU A 643 -10.87 -43.11 -5.89
CA LEU A 643 -9.48 -42.99 -6.38
C LEU A 643 -8.50 -42.84 -5.22
N GLY A 644 -9.01 -42.64 -4.02
CA GLY A 644 -8.20 -42.56 -2.83
C GLY A 644 -7.90 -41.14 -2.35
N ASN A 645 -8.39 -40.11 -3.03
CA ASN A 645 -8.25 -38.74 -2.57
C ASN A 645 -9.11 -38.48 -1.33
N THR A 646 -8.65 -37.61 -0.47
CA THR A 646 -9.31 -37.34 0.83
C THR A 646 -9.41 -35.86 1.13
N SER A 647 -10.48 -35.52 1.85
CA SER A 647 -10.65 -34.20 2.49
C SER A 647 -11.14 -34.40 3.91
N THR A 648 -10.71 -33.55 4.86
CA THR A 648 -11.06 -33.66 6.27
C THR A 648 -11.60 -32.32 6.79
N THR A 649 -12.62 -32.38 7.61
CA THR A 649 -13.18 -31.22 8.34
C THR A 649 -13.60 -31.61 9.75
N SER A 650 -13.69 -30.63 10.65
CA SER A 650 -14.08 -30.85 12.05
C SER A 650 -15.07 -29.80 12.54
N VAL A 651 -15.75 -30.11 13.63
CA VAL A 651 -16.60 -29.17 14.40
C VAL A 651 -16.28 -29.31 15.89
N VAL A 652 -16.70 -28.30 16.66
CA VAL A 652 -16.58 -28.39 18.15
C VAL A 652 -17.88 -28.92 18.74
N VAL A 653 -17.76 -29.86 19.70
CA VAL A 653 -18.83 -30.28 20.60
C VAL A 653 -18.34 -30.11 22.04
N SER A 654 -19.01 -29.24 22.79
CA SER A 654 -18.62 -28.91 24.15
C SER A 654 -19.65 -29.42 25.15
N VAL A 655 -19.24 -30.27 26.08
CA VAL A 655 -20.12 -30.93 27.06
C VAL A 655 -19.97 -30.30 28.43
N ASN A 656 -21.09 -30.09 29.15
CA ASN A 656 -21.18 -29.34 30.41
C ASN A 656 -20.65 -27.90 30.26
N ASN A 657 -20.88 -27.32 29.13
CA ASN A 657 -20.43 -25.99 28.81
C ASN A 657 -21.52 -25.21 28.05
N THR A 658 -21.54 -23.90 28.25
CA THR A 658 -22.37 -22.97 27.53
C THR A 658 -21.46 -21.87 26.93
N PRO A 659 -21.83 -21.28 25.80
CA PRO A 659 -21.01 -20.18 25.27
C PRO A 659 -20.99 -18.99 26.24
N PRO A 660 -19.91 -18.20 26.29
CA PRO A 660 -19.89 -16.96 27.05
C PRO A 660 -20.98 -16.01 26.57
N VAL A 661 -21.38 -15.10 27.44
CA VAL A 661 -22.26 -13.98 27.10
C VAL A 661 -21.41 -12.74 27.15
N VAL A 662 -21.39 -11.98 26.07
CA VAL A 662 -20.55 -10.80 25.86
C VAL A 662 -21.47 -9.59 25.70
N ASP A 663 -21.16 -8.50 26.39
CA ASP A 663 -21.88 -7.23 26.32
C ASP A 663 -20.86 -6.08 26.43
N ILE A 664 -20.65 -5.34 25.37
CA ILE A 664 -19.75 -4.18 25.34
C ILE A 664 -20.43 -3.05 26.10
N THR A 665 -19.82 -2.63 27.21
CA THR A 665 -20.43 -1.67 28.14
C THR A 665 -19.80 -0.27 28.10
N SER A 666 -18.62 -0.15 27.52
CA SER A 666 -17.86 1.12 27.48
C SER A 666 -18.28 2.06 26.35
N ILE A 667 -18.94 1.53 25.34
CA ILE A 667 -19.38 2.26 24.15
C ILE A 667 -20.85 1.91 23.91
N ALA A 668 -21.69 2.92 23.77
CA ALA A 668 -23.07 2.70 23.33
C ALA A 668 -23.11 2.49 21.82
N ASP A 669 -23.94 1.56 21.35
CA ASP A 669 -24.10 1.37 19.90
C ASP A 669 -24.65 2.65 19.25
N GLY A 670 -24.00 3.08 18.14
CA GLY A 670 -24.26 4.36 17.49
C GLY A 670 -23.68 5.58 18.21
N GLN A 671 -22.81 5.41 19.21
CA GLN A 671 -22.19 6.53 19.92
C GLN A 671 -21.38 7.40 18.96
N LEU A 672 -21.45 8.73 19.17
CA LEU A 672 -20.71 9.68 18.34
C LEU A 672 -19.29 9.90 18.86
N TYR A 673 -18.32 10.04 17.93
CA TYR A 673 -16.98 10.48 18.25
C TYR A 673 -16.69 11.89 17.73
N PRO A 674 -15.93 12.72 18.48
CA PRO A 674 -15.66 14.11 18.10
C PRO A 674 -14.66 14.20 16.95
N LEU A 675 -14.76 15.29 16.15
CA LEU A 675 -13.90 15.55 15.00
C LEU A 675 -12.80 16.60 15.27
N ASN A 676 -12.61 17.00 16.50
CA ASN A 676 -11.61 18.01 16.87
C ASN A 676 -10.24 17.42 17.28
N GLY A 677 -10.06 16.13 17.10
CA GLY A 677 -8.83 15.40 17.39
C GLY A 677 -9.08 13.92 17.65
N GLU A 678 -8.00 13.14 17.73
CA GLU A 678 -8.09 11.73 18.09
C GLU A 678 -8.78 11.53 19.43
N THR A 679 -9.63 10.53 19.51
CA THR A 679 -10.35 10.19 20.74
C THR A 679 -10.03 8.76 21.16
N VAL A 680 -9.57 8.61 22.40
CA VAL A 680 -9.32 7.29 22.98
C VAL A 680 -10.62 6.78 23.60
N PHE A 681 -11.11 5.66 23.09
CA PHE A 681 -12.25 4.94 23.67
C PHE A 681 -11.76 3.75 24.49
N PRO A 682 -12.14 3.65 25.78
CA PRO A 682 -11.87 2.45 26.56
C PRO A 682 -12.70 1.28 25.99
N LEU A 683 -12.11 0.12 25.85
CA LEU A 683 -12.76 -1.10 25.43
C LEU A 683 -12.96 -2.01 26.65
N VAL A 684 -14.17 -1.99 27.18
CA VAL A 684 -14.58 -2.75 28.34
C VAL A 684 -15.91 -3.44 28.04
N ALA A 685 -15.99 -4.71 28.38
CA ALA A 685 -17.19 -5.50 28.22
C ALA A 685 -17.51 -6.25 29.52
N THR A 686 -18.78 -6.50 29.75
CA THR A 686 -19.23 -7.51 30.72
C THR A 686 -19.23 -8.87 30.05
N VAL A 687 -18.37 -9.74 30.50
CA VAL A 687 -18.30 -11.11 30.00
C VAL A 687 -18.68 -12.07 31.14
N THR A 688 -19.78 -12.76 30.95
CA THR A 688 -20.22 -13.80 31.87
C THR A 688 -20.13 -15.18 31.21
N ASP A 689 -19.74 -16.16 31.99
CA ASP A 689 -19.64 -17.54 31.58
C ASP A 689 -19.88 -18.40 32.83
N ALA A 690 -20.79 -19.33 32.72
CA ALA A 690 -21.24 -20.10 33.86
C ALA A 690 -20.17 -21.12 34.34
N GLU A 691 -19.32 -21.55 33.42
CA GLU A 691 -18.36 -22.62 33.62
C GLU A 691 -16.91 -22.15 33.70
N HIS A 692 -16.59 -20.99 33.06
CA HIS A 692 -15.21 -20.53 32.91
C HIS A 692 -14.99 -19.13 33.52
N GLY A 693 -14.00 -19.04 34.40
CA GLY A 693 -13.55 -17.77 34.97
C GLY A 693 -12.73 -16.93 33.97
N PRO A 694 -12.41 -15.67 34.33
CA PRO A 694 -11.69 -14.76 33.41
C PRO A 694 -10.35 -15.30 32.85
N ALA A 695 -9.60 -16.09 33.69
CA ALA A 695 -8.33 -16.69 33.27
C ALA A 695 -8.46 -17.84 32.25
N GLN A 696 -9.67 -18.30 32.02
CA GLN A 696 -9.99 -19.42 31.13
C GLN A 696 -10.70 -18.95 29.87
N ARG A 697 -10.72 -17.66 29.63
CA ARG A 697 -11.30 -17.03 28.44
C ARG A 697 -10.23 -16.28 27.69
N THR A 698 -10.35 -16.25 26.39
CA THR A 698 -9.53 -15.42 25.51
C THR A 698 -10.40 -14.38 24.84
N CYS A 699 -9.91 -13.17 24.73
CA CYS A 699 -10.61 -12.04 24.12
C CYS A 699 -9.90 -11.65 22.82
N ALA A 700 -10.65 -11.08 21.89
CA ALA A 700 -10.12 -10.47 20.69
C ALA A 700 -10.98 -9.24 20.34
N TRP A 701 -10.49 -8.06 20.65
CA TRP A 701 -11.09 -6.81 20.22
C TRP A 701 -10.61 -6.48 18.82
N THR A 702 -11.53 -6.09 17.96
CA THR A 702 -11.21 -5.64 16.60
C THR A 702 -11.90 -4.30 16.34
N THR A 703 -11.12 -3.30 16.00
CA THR A 703 -11.62 -2.00 15.50
C THR A 703 -11.56 -2.03 13.98
N ILE A 704 -12.68 -1.71 13.33
CA ILE A 704 -12.79 -1.73 11.87
C ILE A 704 -13.27 -0.34 11.42
N LEU A 705 -12.44 0.37 10.70
CA LEU A 705 -12.82 1.61 10.02
C LEU A 705 -13.58 1.26 8.75
N HIS A 706 -14.83 1.66 8.66
CA HIS A 706 -15.61 1.62 7.44
C HIS A 706 -15.59 3.00 6.79
N HIS A 707 -15.27 3.07 5.51
CA HIS A 707 -15.43 4.29 4.76
C HIS A 707 -15.95 4.00 3.34
N ASN A 708 -16.93 4.76 2.89
CA ASN A 708 -17.61 4.56 1.63
C ASN A 708 -18.07 3.08 1.46
N THR A 709 -17.46 2.33 0.55
CA THR A 709 -17.85 0.96 0.22
C THR A 709 -16.88 -0.10 0.73
N HIS A 710 -15.89 0.26 1.53
CA HIS A 710 -14.88 -0.67 2.03
C HIS A 710 -14.51 -0.41 3.49
N ALA A 711 -13.74 -1.32 4.07
CA ALA A 711 -13.38 -1.29 5.48
C ALA A 711 -11.91 -1.66 5.71
N HIS A 712 -11.32 -1.12 6.77
CA HIS A 712 -9.97 -1.39 7.22
C HIS A 712 -9.99 -1.90 8.65
N SER A 713 -9.60 -3.15 8.87
CA SER A 713 -9.51 -3.72 10.21
C SER A 713 -8.16 -3.45 10.85
N GLU A 714 -8.17 -3.02 12.10
CA GLU A 714 -6.99 -3.03 12.93
C GLU A 714 -6.66 -4.45 13.42
N PRO A 715 -5.40 -4.72 13.81
CA PRO A 715 -5.03 -5.96 14.45
C PRO A 715 -5.84 -6.22 15.73
N PRO A 716 -6.37 -7.45 15.95
CA PRO A 716 -7.08 -7.75 17.16
C PRO A 716 -6.20 -7.59 18.41
N ASP A 717 -6.73 -6.92 19.42
CA ASP A 717 -6.12 -6.86 20.75
C ASP A 717 -6.65 -8.01 21.62
N ALA A 718 -5.73 -8.80 22.16
CA ALA A 718 -6.06 -9.96 22.98
C ALA A 718 -6.30 -9.63 24.47
N ALA A 719 -6.15 -8.40 24.90
CA ALA A 719 -6.47 -7.98 26.25
C ALA A 719 -7.99 -7.89 26.42
N CYS A 720 -8.54 -8.49 27.49
CA CYS A 720 -10.00 -8.45 27.72
C CYS A 720 -10.51 -7.07 28.18
N SER A 721 -9.62 -6.13 28.46
CA SER A 721 -9.90 -4.72 28.69
C SER A 721 -8.73 -3.93 28.14
N THR A 722 -8.99 -2.99 27.24
CA THR A 722 -7.99 -2.23 26.51
C THR A 722 -8.57 -0.87 26.07
N SER A 723 -8.01 -0.25 25.07
CA SER A 723 -8.55 0.96 24.43
C SER A 723 -8.24 0.96 22.94
N THR A 724 -9.06 1.66 22.17
CA THR A 724 -8.79 1.98 20.78
C THR A 724 -8.72 3.50 20.59
N VAL A 725 -7.99 3.94 19.56
CA VAL A 725 -7.92 5.35 19.16
C VAL A 725 -8.78 5.52 17.92
N ILE A 726 -9.75 6.41 18.01
CA ILE A 726 -10.65 6.74 16.90
C ILE A 726 -10.18 8.05 16.28
N SER A 727 -9.81 8.00 15.02
CA SER A 727 -9.40 9.15 14.22
C SER A 727 -10.59 10.06 13.93
N PRO A 728 -10.42 11.42 13.90
CA PRO A 728 -11.48 12.39 13.65
C PRO A 728 -11.86 12.44 12.16
N LEU A 729 -12.25 11.30 11.58
CA LEU A 729 -12.66 11.17 10.18
C LEU A 729 -14.17 11.28 10.06
N GLY A 730 -14.65 12.05 9.09
CA GLY A 730 -16.08 12.16 8.79
C GLY A 730 -16.53 13.53 8.36
N CYS A 731 -17.83 13.67 8.06
CA CYS A 731 -18.51 14.92 7.73
C CYS A 731 -18.00 15.62 6.45
N GLY A 732 -17.48 14.84 5.50
CA GLY A 732 -17.09 15.30 4.17
C GLY A 732 -17.91 14.60 3.08
N THR A 733 -17.35 14.50 1.90
CA THR A 733 -17.93 13.73 0.77
C THR A 733 -17.90 12.24 1.01
N ASP A 734 -17.01 11.78 1.90
CA ASP A 734 -16.85 10.37 2.25
C ASP A 734 -17.62 10.04 3.54
N THR A 735 -18.16 8.83 3.59
CA THR A 735 -18.85 8.32 4.78
C THR A 735 -17.87 7.52 5.63
N TYR A 736 -17.88 7.76 6.94
CA TYR A 736 -17.02 7.05 7.90
C TYR A 736 -17.82 6.50 9.07
N ALA A 737 -17.45 5.31 9.52
CA ALA A 737 -17.93 4.74 10.78
C ALA A 737 -16.89 3.76 11.31
N PHE A 738 -16.84 3.55 12.63
CA PHE A 738 -16.01 2.50 13.21
C PHE A 738 -16.90 1.42 13.81
N GLU A 739 -16.60 0.17 13.46
CA GLU A 739 -17.19 -1.01 14.05
C GLU A 739 -16.22 -1.54 15.11
N ILE A 740 -16.68 -1.68 16.33
CA ILE A 740 -15.92 -2.22 17.45
C ILE A 740 -16.51 -3.59 17.82
N MET A 741 -15.74 -4.64 17.62
CA MET A 741 -16.17 -6.01 17.83
C MET A 741 -15.32 -6.67 18.93
N LEU A 742 -15.96 -7.38 19.84
CA LEU A 742 -15.31 -8.28 20.81
C LEU A 742 -15.75 -9.71 20.56
N GLU A 743 -14.82 -10.59 20.19
CA GLU A 743 -15.01 -12.03 20.29
C GLU A 743 -14.40 -12.54 21.60
N VAL A 744 -15.15 -13.34 22.34
CA VAL A 744 -14.66 -14.05 23.52
C VAL A 744 -14.83 -15.54 23.31
N ARG A 745 -13.75 -16.29 23.56
CA ARG A 745 -13.73 -17.75 23.47
C ARG A 745 -13.35 -18.34 24.81
N ASP A 746 -14.12 -19.35 25.30
CA ASP A 746 -13.87 -20.10 26.50
C ASP A 746 -12.81 -21.21 26.29
N ALA A 747 -12.34 -21.80 27.40
CA ALA A 747 -11.33 -22.87 27.35
C ALA A 747 -11.87 -24.18 26.77
N ALA A 748 -13.19 -24.36 26.70
CA ALA A 748 -13.84 -25.54 26.13
C ALA A 748 -14.28 -25.31 24.67
N GLY A 749 -13.86 -24.18 24.05
CA GLY A 749 -13.87 -23.94 22.61
C GLY A 749 -15.11 -23.25 22.06
N LEU A 750 -16.08 -22.87 22.90
CA LEU A 750 -17.22 -22.07 22.46
C LEU A 750 -16.85 -20.57 22.44
N SER A 751 -17.43 -19.83 21.51
CA SER A 751 -17.26 -18.38 21.43
C SER A 751 -18.58 -17.65 21.29
N ALA A 752 -18.57 -16.39 21.69
CA ALA A 752 -19.61 -15.41 21.43
C ALA A 752 -18.97 -14.08 21.09
N GLN A 753 -19.70 -13.25 20.38
CA GLN A 753 -19.26 -11.91 20.02
C GLN A 753 -20.33 -10.87 20.32
N ASP A 754 -19.88 -9.64 20.51
CA ASP A 754 -20.71 -8.45 20.54
C ASP A 754 -20.08 -7.37 19.70
N THR A 755 -20.88 -6.47 19.15
CA THR A 755 -20.46 -5.45 18.20
C THR A 755 -21.21 -4.14 18.47
N VAL A 756 -20.49 -3.03 18.53
CA VAL A 756 -21.03 -1.68 18.61
C VAL A 756 -20.44 -0.79 17.53
N TRP A 757 -21.18 0.23 17.13
CA TRP A 757 -20.77 1.17 16.10
C TRP A 757 -20.50 2.56 16.68
N LEU A 758 -19.48 3.22 16.15
CA LEU A 758 -19.17 4.63 16.39
C LEU A 758 -19.38 5.41 15.09
N SER A 759 -20.02 6.56 15.17
CA SER A 759 -20.25 7.47 14.05
C SER A 759 -19.64 8.84 14.32
N PRO A 760 -19.21 9.59 13.29
CA PRO A 760 -18.64 10.93 13.50
C PRO A 760 -19.70 11.89 14.03
N ASP A 761 -19.29 12.75 15.00
CA ASP A 761 -20.15 13.83 15.50
C ASP A 761 -20.16 15.01 14.53
N CYS A 762 -20.94 14.87 13.48
CA CYS A 762 -21.10 15.93 12.49
C CYS A 762 -21.95 17.10 12.99
N ALA A 763 -22.65 16.94 14.12
CA ALA A 763 -23.45 18.03 14.71
C ALA A 763 -22.61 18.99 15.55
N GLY A 764 -21.42 18.60 16.01
CA GLY A 764 -20.49 19.47 16.75
C GLY A 764 -19.92 20.63 15.93
N GLY A 765 -20.11 20.65 14.60
CA GLY A 765 -19.68 21.69 13.67
C GLY A 765 -20.74 22.15 12.68
N LEU A 766 -21.91 21.52 12.63
CA LEU A 766 -22.94 21.84 11.66
C LEU A 766 -24.00 22.80 12.22
N ALA A 767 -24.23 23.90 11.51
CA ALA A 767 -25.22 24.87 11.85
C ALA A 767 -26.67 24.37 11.67
N CYS A 768 -26.92 23.24 10.98
CA CYS A 768 -28.25 22.69 10.78
C CYS A 768 -28.34 21.17 10.58
N ALA A 769 -29.39 20.59 11.12
CA ALA A 769 -29.71 19.17 10.88
C ALA A 769 -30.11 18.96 9.41
N GLY A 770 -29.50 18.00 8.75
CA GLY A 770 -29.75 17.70 7.32
C GLY A 770 -28.61 18.05 6.38
N ASP A 771 -27.66 18.89 6.77
CA ASP A 771 -26.44 19.19 6.05
C ASP A 771 -25.42 18.05 6.31
N VAL A 772 -25.49 17.02 5.51
CA VAL A 772 -24.73 15.78 5.68
C VAL A 772 -23.29 15.95 5.18
N ASN A 773 -23.08 16.80 4.18
CA ASN A 773 -21.75 17.03 3.60
C ASN A 773 -20.99 18.21 4.23
N GLY A 774 -21.65 18.99 5.12
CA GLY A 774 -21.02 20.10 5.86
C GLY A 774 -20.74 21.36 5.04
N ASP A 775 -21.38 21.53 3.88
CA ASP A 775 -21.15 22.67 2.99
C ASP A 775 -21.97 23.92 3.37
N GLY A 776 -22.81 23.82 4.42
CA GLY A 776 -23.65 24.91 4.92
C GLY A 776 -24.99 25.07 4.18
N VAL A 777 -25.36 24.11 3.34
CA VAL A 777 -26.63 24.12 2.55
C VAL A 777 -27.22 22.73 2.48
N VAL A 778 -28.38 22.50 3.05
CA VAL A 778 -29.13 21.24 2.84
C VAL A 778 -29.67 21.19 1.43
N SER A 779 -29.18 20.28 0.61
CA SER A 779 -29.38 20.25 -0.84
C SER A 779 -29.62 18.84 -1.39
N GLY A 780 -29.58 18.70 -2.71
CA GLY A 780 -29.69 17.41 -3.39
C GLY A 780 -28.50 16.49 -3.13
N GLU A 781 -27.33 17.01 -2.76
CA GLU A 781 -26.15 16.23 -2.41
C GLU A 781 -26.33 15.53 -1.07
N ASP A 782 -26.92 16.21 -0.08
CA ASP A 782 -27.27 15.64 1.22
C ASP A 782 -28.35 14.58 1.10
N LEU A 783 -29.33 14.83 0.24
CA LEU A 783 -30.37 13.84 -0.07
C LEU A 783 -29.77 12.58 -0.71
N ALA A 784 -28.80 12.76 -1.61
CA ALA A 784 -28.10 11.61 -2.23
C ALA A 784 -27.30 10.83 -1.18
N ALA A 785 -26.62 11.52 -0.27
CA ALA A 785 -25.90 10.91 0.84
C ALA A 785 -26.84 10.13 1.78
N LEU A 786 -27.99 10.72 2.15
CA LEU A 786 -29.01 10.05 2.96
C LEU A 786 -29.54 8.79 2.27
N LEU A 787 -29.87 8.87 0.97
CA LEU A 787 -30.41 7.74 0.22
C LEU A 787 -29.37 6.61 0.05
N SER A 788 -28.08 6.94 -0.02
CA SER A 788 -26.99 5.94 -0.09
C SER A 788 -26.85 5.16 1.22
N ASN A 789 -27.24 5.76 2.33
CA ASN A 789 -27.19 5.15 3.67
C ASN A 789 -28.53 4.54 4.11
N TRP A 790 -29.52 4.45 3.22
CA TRP A 790 -30.87 3.96 3.56
C TRP A 790 -30.84 2.54 4.12
N GLY A 791 -31.50 2.36 5.26
CA GLY A 791 -31.55 1.08 5.96
C GLY A 791 -30.30 0.78 6.80
N ARG A 792 -29.39 1.74 6.97
CA ARG A 792 -28.18 1.63 7.81
C ARG A 792 -28.17 2.76 8.85
N GLY A 793 -27.46 2.56 9.97
CA GLY A 793 -27.10 3.66 10.86
C GLY A 793 -26.04 4.54 10.23
N GLY A 794 -25.83 5.76 10.78
CA GLY A 794 -24.77 6.65 10.32
C GLY A 794 -25.20 8.11 10.28
N MET A 795 -24.46 8.95 9.57
CA MET A 795 -24.64 10.42 9.51
C MET A 795 -26.01 10.87 9.06
N SER A 796 -26.70 10.03 8.31
CA SER A 796 -28.04 10.31 7.81
C SER A 796 -29.18 9.84 8.74
N ASP A 797 -28.84 9.20 9.88
CA ASP A 797 -29.77 8.83 10.95
C ASP A 797 -29.87 9.98 11.96
N PHE A 798 -30.62 11.02 11.59
CA PHE A 798 -30.73 12.24 12.37
C PHE A 798 -31.50 12.04 13.68
N ASN A 799 -32.39 11.06 13.73
CA ASN A 799 -33.17 10.75 14.93
C ASN A 799 -32.49 9.71 15.84
N ARG A 800 -31.32 9.18 15.42
CA ARG A 800 -30.51 8.20 16.16
C ARG A 800 -31.28 6.91 16.49
N SER A 801 -32.10 6.46 15.56
CA SER A 801 -32.86 5.21 15.70
C SER A 801 -32.01 3.96 15.43
N GLY A 802 -30.77 4.13 14.93
CA GLY A 802 -29.88 3.08 14.41
C GLY A 802 -30.11 2.75 12.93
N VAL A 803 -31.07 3.40 12.28
CA VAL A 803 -31.40 3.11 10.88
C VAL A 803 -31.82 4.39 10.17
N THR A 804 -31.15 4.77 9.10
CA THR A 804 -31.59 5.83 8.20
C THR A 804 -32.88 5.44 7.50
N ASP A 805 -33.99 6.15 7.77
CA ASP A 805 -35.31 5.81 7.25
C ASP A 805 -36.16 7.05 6.83
N GLY A 806 -37.49 6.86 6.71
CA GLY A 806 -38.37 7.93 6.30
C GLY A 806 -38.48 9.09 7.27
N VAL A 807 -38.11 8.91 8.55
CA VAL A 807 -38.10 9.99 9.55
C VAL A 807 -36.92 10.90 9.34
N ASP A 808 -35.75 10.35 8.99
CA ASP A 808 -34.56 11.11 8.69
C ASP A 808 -34.70 11.87 7.39
N LEU A 809 -35.31 11.24 6.37
CA LEU A 809 -35.66 11.90 5.13
C LEU A 809 -36.58 13.11 5.38
N ALA A 810 -37.55 12.97 6.26
CA ALA A 810 -38.43 14.07 6.61
C ALA A 810 -37.67 15.20 7.32
N THR A 811 -36.70 14.87 8.18
CA THR A 811 -35.82 15.83 8.86
C THR A 811 -34.99 16.62 7.85
N LEU A 812 -34.35 15.95 6.91
CA LEU A 812 -33.58 16.59 5.84
C LEU A 812 -34.45 17.51 4.97
N LEU A 813 -35.60 17.03 4.54
CA LEU A 813 -36.50 17.82 3.68
C LEU A 813 -37.05 19.06 4.39
N ASN A 814 -37.26 19.01 5.72
CA ASN A 814 -37.69 20.15 6.53
C ASN A 814 -36.58 21.20 6.73
N ALA A 815 -35.30 20.81 6.59
CA ALA A 815 -34.16 21.70 6.74
C ALA A 815 -33.62 22.24 5.40
N TRP A 816 -34.31 21.98 4.28
CA TRP A 816 -33.84 22.27 2.92
C TRP A 816 -33.53 23.74 2.68
N GLY A 817 -32.33 24.07 2.26
CA GLY A 817 -31.82 25.41 1.98
C GLY A 817 -30.57 25.77 2.76
N PRO A 818 -30.14 27.04 2.73
CA PRO A 818 -28.97 27.49 3.49
C PRO A 818 -29.15 27.29 5.00
N CYS A 819 -28.10 26.80 5.66
CA CYS A 819 -28.06 26.70 7.12
C CYS A 819 -27.96 28.08 7.76
N HIS A 820 -28.86 28.41 8.70
CA HIS A 820 -28.98 29.71 9.37
C HIS A 820 -28.50 29.64 10.82
#